data_8ecbf8062538285266f305f9b3113d51
#
_entry.id   8ecbf8062538285266f305f9b3113d51
#
_cell.length_a   1.000
_cell.length_b   1.000
_cell.length_c   1.000
_cell.angle_alpha   90.00
_cell.angle_beta   90.00
_cell.angle_gamma   90.00
#
_symmetry.space_group_name_H-M   'P 1'
#
loop_
_entity.id
_entity.type
_entity.pdbx_description
1 polymer ?
#
loop_
_entity_poly.entity_id
_entity_poly.type
_entity_poly.pdbx_seq_one_letter_code
_entity_poly.pdbx_strand_id
1 'polypeptide(L)'
;MMKKITLLLLLVSMLIPMTLSAQKVKKNVLPGVKVLKSNNSLMKKNVQAPADKKVQKLSNFTKSLRRAPKAAPSADAVIWDFESEDQFNQWTNVDNDGDRNVWIYTNNEGKTTDLWTVHEGYGVVISASYDTRALTPDNWLISPEVTLGGVLSFWACGQDPSYCDEVFGVFVCVGNSTAPADFVQVGTDKTATGEMTEYTFDLSEYAGQTGRFAIRHYNCTDQFWLNVDDVCLDVNATYVPDPTDPTNLTADPAATTADVAWDGAEGDSWNLRYKVNNPDEAAHFLLDLTIDNYLSQLSGWSIWDRDGDGYNWNLALGDYDPTGTLGENENVCLYSESWNSSVGALTPDNLLISPLIRLGGTFKFVAANYSSTYPDVLGVFVLTDEGAYQIGEDFAPAQDWTEYSFNTSDFYGQMGQIAIRHYNCTDQLRVYVDYISYDKEGDEPAEWIEVNGLTETNYTIEGLEPGTDYFVEVQAYNEKATTEWSATTYFTTGINVNVSAAGYATLYYGDKNLVVPEGVEASAITVESGSITQAQVYASGDIIPMGTGVLLQASEGDYVFGVTTEEGTAASANMLRGSDEEELTTGGDIYFKLSLNANSDPESVGFYYGAEGGAAFTNGAHKAYLALPAEQAAGANYIWYDVTGISGVKAVENNGKDAYTVTGIRVNKSSDMPKGIYIVGGKKVVVK
;
A
#
# COMPACT_ATOMS: atom_id res chain seq x y z
N MET A 1 26.91 11.66 -37.57
CA MET A 1 27.39 10.28 -37.69
C MET A 1 26.77 9.49 -36.56
N MET A 2 25.70 8.78 -36.88
CA MET A 2 24.84 8.02 -35.97
C MET A 2 25.52 6.76 -35.48
N LYS A 3 25.34 6.39 -34.24
CA LYS A 3 25.29 4.98 -33.84
C LYS A 3 24.16 4.76 -32.86
N LYS A 4 23.13 4.08 -33.35
CA LYS A 4 22.05 3.46 -32.60
C LYS A 4 22.64 2.36 -31.75
N ILE A 5 22.27 2.30 -30.46
CA ILE A 5 22.45 1.11 -29.64
C ILE A 5 21.06 0.49 -29.47
N THR A 6 20.82 -0.55 -30.24
CA THR A 6 19.67 -1.44 -30.12
C THR A 6 19.98 -2.40 -28.98
N LEU A 7 19.24 -2.34 -27.90
CA LEU A 7 19.30 -3.34 -26.81
C LEU A 7 18.40 -4.51 -27.19
N LEU A 8 19.01 -5.62 -27.55
CA LEU A 8 18.38 -6.88 -27.91
C LEU A 8 17.99 -7.62 -26.61
N LEU A 9 16.71 -7.74 -26.32
CA LEU A 9 16.21 -8.64 -25.29
C LEU A 9 16.12 -10.05 -25.86
N LEU A 10 17.03 -10.94 -25.44
CA LEU A 10 16.97 -12.37 -25.69
C LEU A 10 16.01 -13.02 -24.69
N LEU A 11 14.85 -13.46 -25.14
CA LEU A 11 14.00 -14.43 -24.47
C LEU A 11 14.55 -15.83 -24.75
N VAL A 12 15.01 -16.51 -23.72
CA VAL A 12 15.34 -17.96 -23.79
C VAL A 12 14.07 -18.74 -23.50
N SER A 13 13.48 -19.32 -24.52
CA SER A 13 12.44 -20.34 -24.41
C SER A 13 13.08 -21.69 -24.13
N MET A 14 12.91 -22.24 -22.94
CA MET A 14 13.19 -23.66 -22.67
C MET A 14 11.88 -24.44 -22.67
N LEU A 15 11.69 -25.28 -23.68
CA LEU A 15 10.70 -26.36 -23.73
C LEU A 15 11.20 -27.52 -22.87
N ILE A 16 10.43 -27.89 -21.84
CA ILE A 16 10.55 -29.17 -21.15
C ILE A 16 9.14 -29.77 -21.02
N PRO A 17 8.92 -31.03 -21.46
CA PRO A 17 7.61 -31.66 -21.31
C PRO A 17 7.37 -32.06 -19.85
N MET A 18 6.22 -31.66 -19.27
CA MET A 18 5.83 -32.05 -17.93
C MET A 18 4.62 -32.96 -17.92
N THR A 19 4.75 -34.07 -17.21
CA THR A 19 3.67 -34.96 -16.77
C THR A 19 2.93 -34.34 -15.56
N LEU A 20 1.61 -34.52 -15.53
CA LEU A 20 0.72 -34.04 -14.47
C LEU A 20 1.20 -34.42 -13.06
N SER A 21 1.59 -33.47 -12.25
CA SER A 21 1.49 -33.50 -10.79
C SER A 21 1.61 -32.08 -10.25
N ALA A 22 0.82 -31.71 -9.25
CA ALA A 22 0.71 -30.46 -8.51
C ALA A 22 1.40 -29.25 -9.11
N GLN A 23 0.62 -28.30 -9.61
CA GLN A 23 1.12 -27.07 -10.21
C GLN A 23 2.01 -26.31 -9.21
N LYS A 24 3.32 -26.35 -9.41
CA LYS A 24 4.24 -25.47 -8.72
C LYS A 24 4.19 -24.11 -9.40
N VAL A 25 3.98 -23.06 -8.61
CA VAL A 25 4.16 -21.68 -9.06
C VAL A 25 5.56 -21.54 -9.67
N LYS A 26 5.63 -21.20 -10.94
CA LYS A 26 6.89 -20.82 -11.55
C LYS A 26 7.21 -19.39 -11.12
N LYS A 27 8.22 -19.22 -10.30
CA LYS A 27 8.79 -17.90 -10.00
C LYS A 27 9.48 -17.34 -11.25
N ASN A 28 8.69 -16.89 -12.21
CA ASN A 28 9.20 -16.12 -13.35
C ASN A 28 9.01 -14.65 -13.00
N VAL A 29 10.00 -14.03 -12.39
CA VAL A 29 9.99 -12.58 -12.16
C VAL A 29 9.98 -11.89 -13.53
N LEU A 30 8.94 -11.11 -13.80
CA LEU A 30 8.86 -10.31 -15.01
C LEU A 30 9.97 -9.25 -15.02
N PRO A 31 10.88 -9.21 -16.02
CA PRO A 31 11.91 -8.18 -16.07
C PRO A 31 11.27 -6.78 -16.17
N GLY A 32 11.62 -5.91 -15.23
CA GLY A 32 11.18 -4.50 -15.25
C GLY A 32 9.94 -4.16 -14.43
N VAL A 33 9.28 -5.13 -13.80
CA VAL A 33 8.27 -4.86 -12.78
C VAL A 33 9.01 -4.60 -11.47
N LYS A 34 9.24 -3.34 -11.14
CA LYS A 34 9.53 -2.98 -9.75
C LYS A 34 8.21 -2.97 -9.02
N VAL A 35 7.98 -3.97 -8.23
CA VAL A 35 6.91 -3.93 -7.23
C VAL A 35 7.29 -2.86 -6.24
N LEU A 36 6.44 -1.91 -6.14
CA LEU A 36 6.57 -0.84 -5.18
C LEU A 36 5.72 -1.26 -3.97
N LYS A 37 6.30 -1.12 -2.80
CA LYS A 37 5.60 -1.36 -1.54
C LYS A 37 4.21 -0.73 -1.57
N SER A 38 3.22 -1.48 -1.13
CA SER A 38 1.80 -1.21 -1.01
C SER A 38 1.44 0.29 -1.00
N ASN A 39 1.36 0.88 -2.15
CA ASN A 39 0.86 2.22 -2.33
C ASN A 39 0.12 2.26 -3.65
N ASN A 40 -1.13 2.67 -3.64
CA ASN A 40 -1.83 3.10 -4.86
C ASN A 40 -1.04 4.14 -5.67
N SER A 41 0.07 4.67 -5.13
CA SER A 41 1.04 5.50 -5.83
C SER A 41 1.90 4.75 -6.86
N LEU A 42 1.81 3.42 -6.92
CA LEU A 42 2.56 2.61 -7.87
C LEU A 42 2.27 2.96 -9.31
N MET A 43 1.05 3.31 -9.60
CA MET A 43 0.64 3.72 -10.94
C MET A 43 0.99 5.17 -11.27
N LYS A 44 1.15 6.03 -10.26
CA LYS A 44 1.43 7.46 -10.47
C LYS A 44 2.91 7.80 -10.70
N LYS A 45 3.87 6.99 -10.25
CA LYS A 45 5.31 7.35 -10.29
C LYS A 45 6.09 6.82 -11.50
N ASN A 46 5.57 5.84 -12.24
CA ASN A 46 6.28 5.27 -13.41
C ASN A 46 5.59 5.49 -14.75
N VAL A 47 4.51 6.25 -14.77
CA VAL A 47 3.85 6.67 -16.00
C VAL A 47 4.11 8.17 -16.18
N GLN A 48 5.35 8.53 -16.49
CA GLN A 48 5.58 9.62 -17.42
C GLN A 48 5.39 9.01 -18.82
N ALA A 49 4.13 8.71 -19.14
CA ALA A 49 3.76 8.54 -20.53
C ALA A 49 3.88 9.88 -21.23
N PRO A 50 4.33 9.92 -22.48
CA PRO A 50 4.04 11.06 -23.33
C PRO A 50 2.53 11.30 -23.27
N ALA A 51 2.13 12.54 -23.30
CA ALA A 51 0.73 12.98 -23.18
C ALA A 51 -0.12 12.46 -24.36
N ASP A 52 -0.43 11.16 -24.36
CA ASP A 52 -1.38 10.55 -25.27
C ASP A 52 -2.61 10.10 -24.51
N LYS A 53 -3.67 10.84 -24.72
CA LYS A 53 -4.87 11.03 -23.95
C LYS A 53 -5.88 9.87 -23.98
N LYS A 54 -5.59 8.74 -24.58
CA LYS A 54 -6.52 7.60 -24.76
C LYS A 54 -6.51 6.55 -23.65
N VAL A 55 -5.61 6.67 -22.68
CA VAL A 55 -5.32 5.63 -21.68
C VAL A 55 -6.10 5.80 -20.37
N GLN A 56 -6.84 6.89 -20.18
CA GLN A 56 -7.33 7.27 -18.84
C GLN A 56 -8.74 6.81 -18.49
N LYS A 57 -9.47 6.12 -19.35
CA LYS A 57 -10.92 5.93 -19.17
C LYS A 57 -11.34 5.02 -18.02
N LEU A 58 -10.54 4.05 -17.59
CA LEU A 58 -10.86 3.19 -16.45
C LEU A 58 -10.23 3.68 -15.13
N SER A 59 -9.18 4.50 -15.17
CA SER A 59 -8.52 5.01 -13.96
C SER A 59 -9.15 6.28 -13.37
N ASN A 60 -10.01 6.97 -14.11
CA ASN A 60 -10.64 8.22 -13.66
C ASN A 60 -11.86 8.03 -12.75
N PHE A 61 -12.29 6.78 -12.51
CA PHE A 61 -13.48 6.49 -11.71
C PHE A 61 -13.27 6.57 -10.18
N THR A 62 -12.08 6.86 -9.67
CA THR A 62 -11.76 6.60 -8.26
C THR A 62 -11.43 7.81 -7.41
N LYS A 63 -11.53 9.06 -7.88
CA LYS A 63 -11.20 10.23 -7.05
C LYS A 63 -12.24 11.33 -7.13
N SER A 64 -13.43 11.08 -6.60
CA SER A 64 -14.33 12.18 -6.26
C SER A 64 -14.12 12.58 -4.80
N LEU A 65 -13.70 13.81 -4.56
CA LEU A 65 -13.78 14.39 -3.22
C LEU A 65 -15.24 14.33 -2.74
N ARG A 66 -15.47 13.79 -1.54
CA ARG A 66 -16.79 13.87 -0.90
C ARG A 66 -16.98 15.29 -0.42
N ARG A 67 -17.71 16.10 -1.21
CA ARG A 67 -17.95 17.51 -0.89
C ARG A 67 -19.02 17.67 0.18
N ALA A 68 -18.77 18.61 1.10
CA ALA A 68 -19.78 19.03 2.06
C ALA A 68 -20.90 19.81 1.34
N PRO A 69 -22.14 19.84 1.87
CA PRO A 69 -23.18 20.70 1.32
C PRO A 69 -22.71 22.15 1.30
N LYS A 70 -22.75 22.79 0.13
CA LYS A 70 -22.31 24.18 -0.05
C LYS A 70 -23.21 25.12 0.72
N ALA A 71 -22.63 26.12 1.38
CA ALA A 71 -23.39 27.24 1.92
C ALA A 71 -23.98 28.06 0.77
N ALA A 72 -25.19 28.60 0.97
CA ALA A 72 -25.78 29.50 -0.03
C ALA A 72 -24.88 30.73 -0.22
N PRO A 73 -24.76 31.26 -1.46
CA PRO A 73 -24.02 32.49 -1.73
C PRO A 73 -24.51 33.65 -0.87
N SER A 74 -23.64 34.62 -0.58
CA SER A 74 -24.02 35.83 0.14
C SER A 74 -25.03 36.66 -0.63
N ALA A 75 -25.73 37.55 0.06
CA ALA A 75 -26.73 38.40 -0.58
C ALA A 75 -26.15 39.38 -1.63
N ASP A 76 -24.83 39.61 -1.59
CA ASP A 76 -24.11 40.49 -2.50
C ASP A 76 -23.40 39.71 -3.64
N ALA A 77 -23.58 38.40 -3.71
CA ALA A 77 -23.01 37.58 -4.79
C ALA A 77 -23.63 37.92 -6.14
N VAL A 78 -22.80 37.93 -7.15
CA VAL A 78 -23.25 38.09 -8.54
C VAL A 78 -23.33 36.74 -9.20
N ILE A 79 -24.50 36.36 -9.73
CA ILE A 79 -24.75 35.04 -10.31
C ILE A 79 -25.15 35.18 -11.78
N TRP A 80 -24.57 34.34 -12.63
CA TRP A 80 -24.99 34.14 -14.02
C TRP A 80 -25.33 32.65 -14.18
N ASP A 81 -26.63 32.35 -14.08
CA ASP A 81 -27.19 31.01 -14.22
C ASP A 81 -27.43 30.61 -15.69
N PHE A 82 -27.13 31.51 -16.62
CA PHE A 82 -27.27 31.33 -18.06
C PHE A 82 -28.64 30.79 -18.52
N GLU A 83 -29.73 31.01 -17.74
CA GLU A 83 -31.08 30.61 -18.14
C GLU A 83 -31.65 31.48 -19.27
N SER A 84 -30.95 32.54 -19.65
CA SER A 84 -31.29 33.37 -20.78
C SER A 84 -30.07 33.80 -21.60
N GLU A 85 -30.22 33.86 -22.91
CA GLU A 85 -29.23 34.41 -23.82
C GLU A 85 -28.84 35.86 -23.48
N ASP A 86 -29.76 36.62 -22.85
CA ASP A 86 -29.46 37.99 -22.40
C ASP A 86 -28.38 38.06 -21.35
N GLN A 87 -28.20 37.05 -20.52
CA GLN A 87 -27.07 36.98 -19.59
C GLN A 87 -25.77 36.73 -20.31
N PHE A 88 -25.72 35.79 -21.25
CA PHE A 88 -24.54 35.52 -22.07
C PHE A 88 -24.13 36.75 -22.88
N ASN A 89 -25.09 37.52 -23.43
CA ASN A 89 -24.84 38.72 -24.21
C ASN A 89 -24.22 39.88 -23.41
N GLN A 90 -24.15 39.78 -22.07
CA GLN A 90 -23.43 40.75 -21.22
C GLN A 90 -21.91 40.46 -21.19
N TRP A 91 -21.51 39.25 -21.57
CA TRP A 91 -20.11 38.85 -21.58
C TRP A 91 -19.43 39.22 -22.89
N THR A 92 -18.11 39.42 -22.84
CA THR A 92 -17.30 39.63 -24.02
C THR A 92 -16.65 38.32 -24.45
N ASN A 93 -16.95 37.92 -25.67
CA ASN A 93 -16.44 36.70 -26.26
C ASN A 93 -15.25 37.01 -27.20
N VAL A 94 -14.07 36.42 -26.97
CA VAL A 94 -12.87 36.67 -27.77
C VAL A 94 -12.32 35.33 -28.31
N ASP A 95 -12.26 35.25 -29.63
CA ASP A 95 -11.55 34.23 -30.41
C ASP A 95 -10.09 34.69 -30.55
N ASN A 96 -9.17 34.12 -29.78
CA ASN A 96 -7.77 34.55 -29.75
C ASN A 96 -6.87 33.74 -30.71
N ASP A 97 -7.29 32.56 -31.16
CA ASP A 97 -6.61 31.75 -32.18
C ASP A 97 -7.08 32.06 -33.62
N GLY A 98 -8.23 32.73 -33.78
CA GLY A 98 -8.75 33.21 -35.04
C GLY A 98 -9.41 32.13 -35.89
N ASP A 99 -9.80 31.00 -35.31
CA ASP A 99 -10.40 29.89 -36.03
C ASP A 99 -11.92 30.02 -36.24
N ARG A 100 -12.54 31.03 -35.60
CA ARG A 100 -13.98 31.42 -35.62
C ARG A 100 -14.86 30.53 -34.75
N ASN A 101 -14.30 29.56 -34.03
CA ASN A 101 -15.01 28.89 -32.97
C ASN A 101 -14.89 29.75 -31.71
N VAL A 102 -15.98 29.99 -31.04
CA VAL A 102 -16.07 30.86 -29.87
C VAL A 102 -16.98 30.23 -28.84
N TRP A 103 -17.07 30.80 -27.66
CA TRP A 103 -18.11 30.42 -26.72
C TRP A 103 -19.49 30.72 -27.31
N ILE A 104 -20.43 29.81 -27.14
CA ILE A 104 -21.82 29.95 -27.58
C ILE A 104 -22.76 29.61 -26.45
N TYR A 105 -23.91 30.31 -26.43
CA TYR A 105 -25.01 29.94 -25.55
C TYR A 105 -25.87 28.87 -26.21
N THR A 106 -26.33 27.91 -25.41
CA THR A 106 -27.30 26.90 -25.84
C THR A 106 -28.32 26.60 -24.73
N ASN A 107 -29.43 26.00 -25.08
CA ASN A 107 -30.56 25.81 -24.18
C ASN A 107 -31.33 24.53 -24.53
N ASN A 108 -31.68 23.74 -23.52
CA ASN A 108 -32.44 22.50 -23.64
C ASN A 108 -33.99 22.74 -23.51
N GLU A 109 -34.44 23.95 -23.20
CA GLU A 109 -35.87 24.23 -22.96
C GLU A 109 -36.76 23.76 -24.12
N GLY A 110 -37.79 22.97 -23.79
CA GLY A 110 -38.75 22.45 -24.76
C GLY A 110 -38.23 21.33 -25.67
N LYS A 111 -37.00 20.81 -25.47
CA LYS A 111 -36.47 19.65 -26.21
C LYS A 111 -36.96 18.35 -25.58
N THR A 112 -37.14 17.33 -26.39
CA THR A 112 -37.58 15.99 -25.94
C THR A 112 -36.45 15.15 -25.33
N THR A 113 -35.18 15.54 -25.60
CA THR A 113 -33.96 14.94 -25.03
C THR A 113 -33.03 16.09 -24.76
N ASP A 114 -32.34 16.03 -23.62
CA ASP A 114 -31.27 16.97 -23.30
C ASP A 114 -30.12 16.74 -24.27
N LEU A 115 -29.74 17.78 -24.99
CA LEU A 115 -28.64 17.73 -25.96
C LEU A 115 -27.32 18.15 -25.31
N TRP A 116 -27.39 18.91 -24.21
CA TRP A 116 -26.27 19.49 -23.51
C TRP A 116 -26.36 19.18 -22.02
N THR A 117 -25.24 18.89 -21.42
CA THR A 117 -25.16 18.71 -19.97
C THR A 117 -25.17 20.07 -19.31
N VAL A 118 -26.14 20.31 -18.41
CA VAL A 118 -26.31 21.51 -17.61
C VAL A 118 -26.20 21.15 -16.13
N HIS A 119 -25.90 22.12 -15.26
CA HIS A 119 -25.91 21.90 -13.81
C HIS A 119 -27.33 22.07 -13.27
N GLU A 120 -27.93 23.21 -13.47
CA GLU A 120 -29.33 23.47 -13.12
C GLU A 120 -30.06 24.12 -14.32
N GLY A 121 -31.39 24.11 -14.32
CA GLY A 121 -32.18 24.73 -15.36
C GLY A 121 -32.05 24.10 -16.75
N TYR A 122 -31.92 24.94 -17.80
CA TYR A 122 -31.91 24.52 -19.20
C TYR A 122 -30.77 25.13 -20.02
N GLY A 123 -30.24 26.25 -19.60
CA GLY A 123 -29.21 27.01 -20.32
C GLY A 123 -27.78 26.62 -19.93
N VAL A 124 -26.83 26.79 -20.85
CA VAL A 124 -25.41 26.54 -20.63
C VAL A 124 -24.59 27.26 -21.69
N VAL A 125 -23.34 27.63 -21.34
CA VAL A 125 -22.37 28.17 -22.32
C VAL A 125 -21.32 27.12 -22.63
N ILE A 126 -20.98 26.99 -23.90
CA ILE A 126 -20.13 25.91 -24.41
C ILE A 126 -19.02 26.42 -25.31
N SER A 127 -17.88 25.71 -25.32
CA SER A 127 -16.75 26.00 -26.22
C SER A 127 -16.13 24.69 -26.72
N ALA A 128 -15.79 24.62 -28.01
CA ALA A 128 -15.36 23.37 -28.67
C ALA A 128 -13.84 23.22 -28.73
N SER A 129 -13.36 21.98 -28.47
CA SER A 129 -12.03 21.51 -28.91
C SER A 129 -12.14 20.49 -30.06
N TYR A 130 -13.36 20.10 -30.42
CA TYR A 130 -13.69 19.31 -31.60
C TYR A 130 -15.04 19.73 -32.16
N ASP A 131 -15.09 20.08 -33.45
CA ASP A 131 -16.31 20.25 -34.23
C ASP A 131 -16.05 19.74 -35.65
N THR A 132 -16.53 18.56 -35.97
CA THR A 132 -16.28 17.87 -37.24
C THR A 132 -14.78 17.63 -37.58
N ARG A 133 -13.89 18.23 -36.85
CA ARG A 133 -12.40 18.12 -36.85
C ARG A 133 -11.85 18.52 -35.53
N ALA A 134 -10.62 18.07 -35.23
CA ALA A 134 -9.87 18.56 -34.06
C ALA A 134 -9.61 20.07 -34.18
N LEU A 135 -9.84 20.78 -33.07
CA LEU A 135 -9.55 22.20 -32.87
C LEU A 135 -8.52 22.34 -31.74
N THR A 136 -7.87 23.48 -31.70
CA THR A 136 -6.97 23.87 -30.61
C THR A 136 -7.43 25.22 -30.06
N PRO A 137 -8.48 25.22 -29.20
CA PRO A 137 -9.12 26.46 -28.79
C PRO A 137 -8.18 27.40 -28.03
N ASP A 138 -8.39 28.69 -28.22
CA ASP A 138 -7.94 29.77 -27.34
C ASP A 138 -9.07 30.79 -27.21
N ASN A 139 -10.16 30.34 -26.57
CA ASN A 139 -11.44 31.02 -26.50
C ASN A 139 -11.64 31.66 -25.13
N TRP A 140 -11.88 32.97 -25.08
CA TRP A 140 -12.04 33.74 -23.85
C TRP A 140 -13.49 34.19 -23.66
N LEU A 141 -14.07 33.82 -22.51
CA LEU A 141 -15.34 34.31 -22.04
C LEU A 141 -15.10 35.30 -20.90
N ILE A 142 -15.18 36.60 -21.21
CA ILE A 142 -14.78 37.68 -20.29
C ILE A 142 -16.03 38.29 -19.66
N SER A 143 -16.07 38.36 -18.33
CA SER A 143 -17.20 38.89 -17.56
C SER A 143 -17.49 40.35 -17.85
N PRO A 144 -18.72 40.85 -17.55
CA PRO A 144 -18.96 42.26 -17.31
C PRO A 144 -17.98 42.82 -16.28
N GLU A 145 -17.87 44.15 -16.19
CA GLU A 145 -17.12 44.81 -15.13
C GLU A 145 -17.79 44.54 -13.77
N VAL A 146 -17.01 44.10 -12.80
CA VAL A 146 -17.44 43.73 -11.45
C VAL A 146 -16.51 44.27 -10.38
N THR A 147 -16.94 44.26 -9.13
CA THR A 147 -16.04 44.34 -7.98
C THR A 147 -15.42 42.98 -7.79
N LEU A 148 -14.08 42.89 -7.84
CA LEU A 148 -13.32 41.66 -7.66
C LEU A 148 -13.12 41.35 -6.16
N GLY A 149 -12.86 40.09 -5.84
CA GLY A 149 -12.56 39.62 -4.50
C GLY A 149 -13.31 38.36 -4.14
N GLY A 150 -13.04 37.81 -2.95
CA GLY A 150 -13.68 36.62 -2.44
C GLY A 150 -13.47 35.38 -3.31
N VAL A 151 -14.56 34.68 -3.64
CA VAL A 151 -14.52 33.41 -4.37
C VAL A 151 -15.30 33.50 -5.68
N LEU A 152 -14.65 33.14 -6.77
CA LEU A 152 -15.32 32.83 -8.04
C LEU A 152 -15.56 31.32 -8.10
N SER A 153 -16.80 30.92 -8.38
CA SER A 153 -17.14 29.53 -8.64
C SER A 153 -17.97 29.36 -9.88
N PHE A 154 -17.91 28.21 -10.52
CA PHE A 154 -18.80 27.80 -11.60
C PHE A 154 -18.80 26.29 -11.76
N TRP A 155 -19.85 25.77 -12.40
CA TRP A 155 -19.91 24.37 -12.75
C TRP A 155 -19.43 24.16 -14.18
N ALA A 156 -18.65 23.06 -14.40
CA ALA A 156 -18.17 22.72 -15.73
C ALA A 156 -18.03 21.21 -15.91
N CYS A 157 -18.18 20.76 -17.16
CA CYS A 157 -17.89 19.38 -17.58
C CYS A 157 -17.45 19.34 -19.04
N GLY A 158 -16.77 18.25 -19.42
CA GLY A 158 -16.68 17.85 -20.82
C GLY A 158 -17.99 17.19 -21.24
N GLN A 159 -18.56 17.59 -22.39
CA GLN A 159 -19.87 17.14 -22.88
C GLN A 159 -19.93 15.63 -23.14
N ASP A 160 -18.86 15.03 -23.65
CA ASP A 160 -18.77 13.59 -23.84
C ASP A 160 -17.89 12.98 -22.74
N PRO A 161 -18.45 12.14 -21.86
CA PRO A 161 -17.64 11.51 -20.80
C PRO A 161 -16.43 10.72 -21.30
N SER A 162 -16.42 10.35 -22.58
CA SER A 162 -15.33 9.65 -23.24
C SER A 162 -14.24 10.57 -23.79
N TYR A 163 -14.57 11.84 -24.01
CA TYR A 163 -13.70 12.89 -24.50
C TYR A 163 -13.94 14.15 -23.68
N CYS A 164 -13.72 14.04 -22.36
CA CYS A 164 -14.06 15.07 -21.39
C CYS A 164 -12.89 15.93 -20.93
N ASP A 165 -11.64 15.63 -21.35
CA ASP A 165 -10.43 16.28 -20.86
C ASP A 165 -10.26 17.71 -21.46
N GLU A 166 -11.32 18.50 -21.40
CA GLU A 166 -11.26 19.89 -21.79
C GLU A 166 -10.50 20.71 -20.76
N VAL A 167 -9.52 21.51 -21.19
CA VAL A 167 -8.65 22.28 -20.30
C VAL A 167 -9.06 23.76 -20.31
N PHE A 168 -9.21 24.32 -19.11
CA PHE A 168 -9.56 25.73 -18.94
C PHE A 168 -8.80 26.37 -17.76
N GLY A 169 -8.76 27.70 -17.78
CA GLY A 169 -8.20 28.50 -16.69
C GLY A 169 -9.03 29.74 -16.42
N VAL A 170 -8.85 30.31 -15.22
CA VAL A 170 -9.43 31.59 -14.83
C VAL A 170 -8.36 32.67 -14.84
N PHE A 171 -8.72 33.83 -15.35
CA PHE A 171 -7.84 34.99 -15.49
C PHE A 171 -8.53 36.24 -14.98
N VAL A 172 -7.77 37.21 -14.46
CA VAL A 172 -8.30 38.49 -13.93
C VAL A 172 -7.56 39.65 -14.58
N CYS A 173 -8.32 40.69 -14.93
CA CYS A 173 -7.81 42.00 -15.34
C CYS A 173 -8.38 43.08 -14.44
N VAL A 174 -7.52 43.84 -13.74
CA VAL A 174 -7.93 45.04 -13.00
C VAL A 174 -8.15 46.17 -13.98
N GLY A 175 -9.29 46.83 -13.91
CA GLY A 175 -9.71 47.84 -14.85
C GLY A 175 -10.68 47.32 -15.91
N ASN A 176 -10.81 48.02 -17.04
CA ASN A 176 -11.87 47.76 -18.01
C ASN A 176 -11.43 47.11 -19.32
N SER A 177 -10.17 46.64 -19.41
CA SER A 177 -9.68 45.96 -20.62
C SER A 177 -10.40 44.64 -20.88
N THR A 178 -10.57 44.33 -22.17
CA THR A 178 -11.04 43.04 -22.68
C THR A 178 -10.02 42.36 -23.57
N ALA A 179 -8.79 42.88 -23.62
CA ALA A 179 -7.72 42.28 -24.40
C ALA A 179 -7.07 41.13 -23.61
N PRO A 180 -6.99 39.90 -24.15
CA PRO A 180 -6.41 38.75 -23.46
C PRO A 180 -5.03 38.98 -22.83
N ALA A 181 -4.18 39.82 -23.47
CA ALA A 181 -2.84 40.12 -22.99
C ALA A 181 -2.78 40.90 -21.67
N ASP A 182 -3.89 41.53 -21.24
CA ASP A 182 -3.99 42.29 -20.00
C ASP A 182 -4.46 41.47 -18.80
N PHE A 183 -4.77 40.18 -19.01
CA PHE A 183 -5.27 39.28 -17.99
C PHE A 183 -4.15 38.46 -17.37
N VAL A 184 -4.20 38.29 -16.06
CA VAL A 184 -3.28 37.44 -15.26
C VAL A 184 -4.02 36.20 -14.79
N GLN A 185 -3.40 35.05 -14.91
CA GLN A 185 -3.99 33.77 -14.46
C GLN A 185 -4.14 33.73 -12.95
N VAL A 186 -5.27 33.22 -12.48
CA VAL A 186 -5.57 32.90 -11.09
C VAL A 186 -5.52 31.39 -10.89
N GLY A 187 -4.65 30.94 -9.99
CA GLY A 187 -4.43 29.52 -9.75
C GLY A 187 -3.76 28.79 -10.93
N THR A 188 -4.16 27.56 -11.18
CA THR A 188 -3.61 26.70 -12.25
C THR A 188 -4.73 26.25 -13.19
N ASP A 189 -4.34 25.78 -14.38
CA ASP A 189 -5.26 25.14 -15.32
C ASP A 189 -6.03 24.01 -14.64
N LYS A 190 -7.28 23.86 -15.06
CA LYS A 190 -8.15 22.76 -14.66
C LYS A 190 -8.48 21.90 -15.87
N THR A 191 -8.67 20.62 -15.64
CA THR A 191 -9.22 19.69 -16.63
C THR A 191 -10.64 19.34 -16.21
N ALA A 192 -11.58 19.45 -17.12
CA ALA A 192 -12.98 19.08 -16.89
C ALA A 192 -13.12 17.56 -16.70
N THR A 193 -14.15 17.17 -16.00
CA THR A 193 -14.60 15.77 -15.90
C THR A 193 -15.80 15.53 -16.79
N GLY A 194 -16.22 14.27 -16.97
CA GLY A 194 -17.43 13.92 -17.74
C GLY A 194 -18.76 14.27 -17.05
N GLU A 195 -18.71 14.80 -15.81
CA GLU A 195 -19.87 15.21 -15.02
C GLU A 195 -19.72 16.66 -14.58
N MET A 196 -20.85 17.37 -14.44
CA MET A 196 -20.83 18.73 -13.92
C MET A 196 -20.17 18.78 -12.55
N THR A 197 -19.04 19.45 -12.49
CA THR A 197 -18.21 19.59 -11.29
C THR A 197 -18.03 21.06 -10.96
N GLU A 198 -18.15 21.42 -9.68
CA GLU A 198 -17.90 22.80 -9.25
C GLU A 198 -16.42 23.09 -9.16
N TYR A 199 -15.97 24.16 -9.78
CA TYR A 199 -14.63 24.72 -9.72
C TYR A 199 -14.64 26.05 -8.98
N THR A 200 -13.68 26.25 -8.07
CA THR A 200 -13.57 27.46 -7.25
C THR A 200 -12.20 28.08 -7.37
N PHE A 201 -12.14 29.42 -7.36
CA PHE A 201 -10.91 30.20 -7.52
C PHE A 201 -10.87 31.34 -6.48
N ASP A 202 -9.70 31.55 -5.90
CA ASP A 202 -9.45 32.60 -4.92
C ASP A 202 -9.17 33.94 -5.61
N LEU A 203 -10.07 34.90 -5.48
CA LEU A 203 -9.91 36.26 -5.97
C LEU A 203 -9.63 37.25 -4.83
N SER A 204 -9.32 36.81 -3.63
CA SER A 204 -9.12 37.64 -2.44
C SER A 204 -7.98 38.66 -2.62
N GLU A 205 -6.93 38.34 -3.41
CA GLU A 205 -5.84 39.25 -3.75
C GLU A 205 -6.33 40.52 -4.47
N TYR A 206 -7.48 40.44 -5.18
CA TYR A 206 -8.07 41.54 -5.94
C TYR A 206 -9.18 42.26 -5.17
N ALA A 207 -9.36 41.97 -3.88
CA ALA A 207 -10.50 42.43 -3.09
C ALA A 207 -10.72 43.96 -3.19
N GLY A 208 -11.97 44.35 -3.53
CA GLY A 208 -12.41 45.73 -3.64
C GLY A 208 -11.95 46.46 -4.92
N GLN A 209 -11.19 45.81 -5.79
CA GLN A 209 -10.80 46.39 -7.06
C GLN A 209 -11.90 46.22 -8.11
N THR A 210 -12.08 47.18 -9.00
CA THR A 210 -12.99 47.04 -10.15
C THR A 210 -12.21 46.43 -11.31
N GLY A 211 -12.80 45.41 -11.93
CA GLY A 211 -12.15 44.68 -13.01
C GLY A 211 -13.05 43.64 -13.68
N ARG A 212 -12.42 42.72 -14.34
CA ARG A 212 -13.08 41.60 -15.04
C ARG A 212 -12.37 40.30 -14.72
N PHE A 213 -13.08 39.21 -14.68
CA PHE A 213 -12.51 37.88 -14.77
C PHE A 213 -12.86 37.24 -16.12
N ALA A 214 -12.14 36.23 -16.52
CA ALA A 214 -12.37 35.49 -17.75
C ALA A 214 -12.20 33.98 -17.51
N ILE A 215 -13.04 33.20 -18.17
CA ILE A 215 -12.87 31.75 -18.33
C ILE A 215 -12.26 31.54 -19.71
N ARG A 216 -11.06 30.94 -19.76
CA ARG A 216 -10.34 30.66 -20.99
C ARG A 216 -10.33 29.15 -21.25
N HIS A 217 -10.83 28.73 -22.40
CA HIS A 217 -10.74 27.37 -22.90
C HIS A 217 -9.56 27.25 -23.84
N TYR A 218 -8.56 26.43 -23.49
CA TYR A 218 -7.28 26.36 -24.20
C TYR A 218 -6.45 25.12 -23.75
N ASN A 219 -5.26 24.94 -24.30
CA ASN A 219 -4.33 23.84 -23.95
C ASN A 219 -4.92 22.43 -24.09
N CYS A 220 -5.94 22.26 -24.91
CA CYS A 220 -6.52 20.97 -25.24
C CYS A 220 -6.81 20.88 -26.74
N THR A 221 -7.07 19.69 -27.24
CA THR A 221 -7.43 19.42 -28.63
C THR A 221 -8.12 18.08 -28.73
N ASP A 222 -8.99 17.93 -29.74
CA ASP A 222 -9.59 16.63 -30.09
C ASP A 222 -10.33 15.94 -28.92
N GLN A 223 -10.89 16.73 -28.01
CA GLN A 223 -11.87 16.29 -27.04
C GLN A 223 -13.26 16.44 -27.62
N PHE A 224 -14.16 17.25 -27.05
CA PHE A 224 -15.44 17.54 -27.67
C PHE A 224 -15.87 18.99 -27.36
N TRP A 225 -16.61 19.21 -26.26
CA TRP A 225 -17.05 20.53 -25.83
C TRP A 225 -16.90 20.70 -24.33
N LEU A 226 -16.37 21.85 -23.91
CA LEU A 226 -16.42 22.31 -22.54
C LEU A 226 -17.75 23.00 -22.29
N ASN A 227 -18.50 22.54 -21.30
CA ASN A 227 -19.75 23.17 -20.84
C ASN A 227 -19.46 23.93 -19.55
N VAL A 228 -20.00 25.13 -19.41
CA VAL A 228 -19.89 25.99 -18.20
C VAL A 228 -21.27 26.53 -17.86
N ASP A 229 -21.61 26.44 -16.56
CA ASP A 229 -22.89 26.83 -16.02
C ASP A 229 -22.77 27.45 -14.63
N ASP A 230 -23.80 28.15 -14.14
CA ASP A 230 -23.92 28.68 -12.79
C ASP A 230 -22.68 29.41 -12.27
N VAL A 231 -22.21 30.42 -13.02
CA VAL A 231 -21.08 31.24 -12.61
C VAL A 231 -21.48 32.19 -11.48
N CYS A 232 -20.76 32.12 -10.36
CA CYS A 232 -21.01 32.91 -9.15
C CYS A 232 -19.73 33.60 -8.67
N LEU A 233 -19.76 34.94 -8.53
CA LEU A 233 -18.74 35.69 -7.84
C LEU A 233 -19.26 36.19 -6.49
N ASP A 234 -18.78 35.63 -5.40
CA ASP A 234 -19.13 36.03 -4.03
C ASP A 234 -17.93 36.73 -3.37
N VAL A 235 -17.96 38.05 -3.35
CA VAL A 235 -16.89 38.90 -2.82
C VAL A 235 -16.73 38.78 -1.29
N ASN A 236 -17.75 38.26 -0.61
CA ASN A 236 -17.72 38.06 0.85
C ASN A 236 -17.37 36.64 1.26
N ALA A 237 -17.28 35.71 0.31
CA ALA A 237 -16.89 34.33 0.61
C ALA A 237 -15.38 34.25 0.91
N THR A 238 -15.04 33.36 1.83
CA THR A 238 -13.64 32.99 2.09
C THR A 238 -13.29 31.78 1.23
N TYR A 239 -12.18 31.85 0.52
CA TYR A 239 -11.72 30.70 -0.26
C TYR A 239 -11.17 29.60 0.66
N VAL A 240 -11.65 28.40 0.47
CA VAL A 240 -11.15 27.19 1.09
C VAL A 240 -10.62 26.30 -0.03
N PRO A 241 -9.33 25.95 -0.02
CA PRO A 241 -8.80 25.01 -1.01
C PRO A 241 -9.43 23.63 -0.84
N ASP A 242 -9.41 22.81 -1.87
CA ASP A 242 -9.70 21.39 -1.71
C ASP A 242 -8.65 20.76 -0.78
N PRO A 243 -9.02 19.84 0.13
CA PRO A 243 -8.06 19.17 0.99
C PRO A 243 -7.07 18.37 0.16
N THR A 244 -5.84 18.27 0.65
CA THR A 244 -4.74 17.60 -0.06
C THR A 244 -4.58 16.17 0.45
N ASP A 245 -4.46 15.20 -0.47
CA ASP A 245 -4.21 13.81 -0.10
C ASP A 245 -2.99 13.70 0.83
N PRO A 246 -3.11 13.03 1.99
CA PRO A 246 -1.96 12.75 2.86
C PRO A 246 -0.89 11.94 2.12
N THR A 247 0.37 12.24 2.39
CA THR A 247 1.52 11.53 1.79
C THR A 247 2.50 11.08 2.85
N ASN A 248 3.44 10.20 2.49
CA ASN A 248 4.52 9.72 3.36
C ASN A 248 4.01 9.15 4.70
N LEU A 249 2.87 8.44 4.69
CA LEU A 249 2.36 7.77 5.86
C LEU A 249 3.36 6.73 6.36
N THR A 250 3.76 6.85 7.63
CA THR A 250 4.71 5.96 8.31
C THR A 250 4.13 5.52 9.66
N ALA A 251 4.57 4.37 10.15
CA ALA A 251 4.29 3.89 11.50
C ALA A 251 5.58 3.38 12.14
N ASP A 252 5.83 3.79 13.38
CA ASP A 252 6.94 3.32 14.23
C ASP A 252 6.36 2.54 15.41
N PRO A 253 6.32 1.19 15.33
CA PRO A 253 5.64 0.36 16.31
C PRO A 253 6.50 0.05 17.54
N ALA A 254 5.88 0.14 18.72
CA ALA A 254 6.34 -0.49 19.95
C ALA A 254 5.58 -1.81 20.20
N ALA A 255 5.57 -2.34 21.41
CA ALA A 255 4.86 -3.60 21.72
C ALA A 255 3.33 -3.45 21.74
N THR A 256 2.82 -2.34 22.24
CA THR A 256 1.37 -2.08 22.42
C THR A 256 0.93 -0.73 21.90
N THR A 257 1.82 -0.02 21.23
CA THR A 257 1.57 1.30 20.64
C THR A 257 2.23 1.38 19.26
N ALA A 258 1.80 2.34 18.45
CA ALA A 258 2.50 2.73 17.22
C ALA A 258 2.39 4.24 17.03
N ASP A 259 3.53 4.90 16.82
CA ASP A 259 3.57 6.31 16.46
C ASP A 259 3.41 6.42 14.93
N VAL A 260 2.30 7.01 14.51
CA VAL A 260 1.94 7.19 13.09
C VAL A 260 2.17 8.64 12.72
N ALA A 261 2.78 8.89 11.56
CA ALA A 261 3.02 10.23 11.05
C ALA A 261 2.82 10.29 9.53
N TRP A 262 2.43 11.46 9.03
CA TRP A 262 2.20 11.71 7.61
C TRP A 262 2.49 13.16 7.24
N ASP A 263 2.62 13.45 5.94
CA ASP A 263 2.66 14.81 5.45
C ASP A 263 1.25 15.24 5.03
N GLY A 264 0.87 16.47 5.37
CA GLY A 264 -0.43 17.06 5.06
C GLY A 264 -0.33 18.58 4.85
N ALA A 265 -1.36 19.19 4.26
CA ALA A 265 -1.41 20.62 4.02
C ALA A 265 -1.88 21.40 5.26
N GLU A 266 -1.38 22.64 5.40
CA GLU A 266 -1.84 23.57 6.43
C GLU A 266 -3.32 23.92 6.19
N GLY A 267 -4.13 23.87 7.24
CA GLY A 267 -5.56 24.16 7.20
C GLY A 267 -6.45 22.93 7.01
N ASP A 268 -5.89 21.75 6.71
CA ASP A 268 -6.63 20.49 6.71
C ASP A 268 -6.68 19.89 8.13
N SER A 269 -7.64 19.01 8.32
CA SER A 269 -7.77 18.11 9.48
C SER A 269 -7.75 16.68 8.96
N TRP A 270 -7.55 15.70 9.85
CA TRP A 270 -7.37 14.32 9.41
C TRP A 270 -8.25 13.34 10.18
N ASN A 271 -8.61 12.27 9.49
CA ASN A 271 -9.12 11.04 10.10
C ASN A 271 -8.09 9.95 9.84
N LEU A 272 -7.85 9.13 10.86
CA LEU A 272 -7.01 7.95 10.79
C LEU A 272 -7.88 6.72 11.02
N ARG A 273 -7.59 5.62 10.36
CA ARG A 273 -8.18 4.32 10.68
C ARG A 273 -7.13 3.23 10.67
N TYR A 274 -7.34 2.23 11.52
CA TYR A 274 -6.45 1.07 11.61
C TYR A 274 -7.26 -0.19 11.90
N LYS A 275 -6.72 -1.35 11.54
CA LYS A 275 -7.28 -2.67 11.86
C LYS A 275 -6.19 -3.72 11.91
N VAL A 276 -6.49 -4.85 12.54
CA VAL A 276 -5.61 -6.03 12.50
C VAL A 276 -5.49 -6.54 11.05
N ASN A 277 -4.30 -6.88 10.65
CA ASN A 277 -4.00 -7.57 9.40
C ASN A 277 -4.06 -9.09 9.63
N ASN A 278 -5.25 -9.66 9.59
CA ASN A 278 -5.45 -11.09 9.77
C ASN A 278 -5.16 -11.86 8.46
N PRO A 279 -4.13 -12.73 8.39
CA PRO A 279 -3.84 -13.52 7.19
C PRO A 279 -4.96 -14.52 6.85
N ASP A 280 -5.77 -14.91 7.82
CA ASP A 280 -6.89 -15.84 7.64
C ASP A 280 -8.19 -15.13 7.22
N GLU A 281 -8.21 -13.79 7.12
CA GLU A 281 -9.36 -13.01 6.70
C GLU A 281 -9.91 -13.50 5.35
N ALA A 282 -11.22 -13.70 5.28
CA ALA A 282 -11.91 -14.01 4.04
C ALA A 282 -11.81 -12.84 3.03
N ALA A 283 -11.78 -13.18 1.76
CA ALA A 283 -11.78 -12.17 0.70
C ALA A 283 -12.56 -12.67 -0.51
N HIS A 284 -13.47 -11.84 -1.00
CA HIS A 284 -14.25 -12.16 -2.19
C HIS A 284 -14.60 -10.90 -2.97
N PHE A 285 -14.67 -11.04 -4.27
CA PHE A 285 -15.28 -10.06 -5.16
C PHE A 285 -15.95 -10.77 -6.33
N LEU A 286 -16.91 -10.09 -6.93
CA LEU A 286 -17.55 -10.46 -8.19
C LEU A 286 -17.61 -9.21 -9.06
N LEU A 287 -17.02 -9.27 -10.24
CA LEU A 287 -17.16 -8.28 -11.31
C LEU A 287 -18.06 -8.90 -12.37
N ASP A 288 -19.34 -8.52 -12.33
CA ASP A 288 -20.39 -8.92 -13.28
C ASP A 288 -20.98 -7.64 -13.88
N LEU A 289 -20.47 -7.26 -15.05
CA LEU A 289 -20.69 -5.95 -15.63
C LEU A 289 -22.01 -5.87 -16.39
N THR A 290 -22.81 -4.87 -16.05
CA THR A 290 -24.05 -4.50 -16.78
C THR A 290 -24.04 -3.00 -17.09
N ILE A 291 -24.91 -2.55 -17.99
CA ILE A 291 -25.06 -1.13 -18.33
C ILE A 291 -25.33 -0.27 -17.09
N ASP A 292 -26.05 -0.80 -16.12
CA ASP A 292 -26.46 -0.05 -14.91
C ASP A 292 -25.37 -0.03 -13.82
N ASN A 293 -24.39 -0.95 -13.85
CA ASN A 293 -23.47 -1.13 -12.73
C ASN A 293 -21.97 -1.03 -13.08
N TYR A 294 -21.59 -1.05 -14.37
CA TYR A 294 -20.17 -1.20 -14.76
C TYR A 294 -19.25 -0.15 -14.14
N LEU A 295 -19.70 1.10 -14.00
CA LEU A 295 -18.91 2.17 -13.39
C LEU A 295 -18.59 1.88 -11.92
N SER A 296 -19.60 1.46 -11.16
CA SER A 296 -19.44 1.17 -9.72
C SER A 296 -18.62 -0.11 -9.49
N GLN A 297 -18.81 -1.12 -10.31
CA GLN A 297 -18.10 -2.39 -10.19
C GLN A 297 -16.64 -2.32 -10.60
N LEU A 298 -16.28 -1.44 -11.52
CA LEU A 298 -14.89 -1.18 -11.89
C LEU A 298 -14.13 -0.31 -10.89
N SER A 299 -14.79 0.20 -9.86
CA SER A 299 -14.13 0.94 -8.77
C SER A 299 -13.03 0.09 -8.13
N GLY A 300 -11.83 0.65 -8.02
CA GLY A 300 -10.65 -0.05 -7.49
C GLY A 300 -9.91 -0.94 -8.49
N TRP A 301 -10.50 -1.23 -9.66
CA TRP A 301 -9.78 -1.87 -10.77
C TRP A 301 -8.91 -0.87 -11.51
N SER A 302 -7.86 -1.35 -12.13
CA SER A 302 -6.96 -0.52 -12.91
C SER A 302 -6.46 -1.24 -14.16
N ILE A 303 -6.09 -0.45 -15.16
CA ILE A 303 -5.52 -0.96 -16.40
C ILE A 303 -4.13 -0.38 -16.61
N TRP A 304 -3.25 -1.18 -17.16
CA TRP A 304 -1.90 -0.75 -17.50
C TRP A 304 -1.59 -1.12 -18.95
N ASP A 305 -1.46 -0.08 -19.78
CA ASP A 305 -0.90 -0.16 -21.12
C ASP A 305 0.62 -0.15 -21.00
N ARG A 306 1.23 -1.32 -21.13
CA ARG A 306 2.63 -1.48 -20.82
C ARG A 306 3.54 -1.29 -22.04
N ASP A 307 3.02 -1.51 -23.24
CA ASP A 307 3.71 -1.20 -24.48
C ASP A 307 3.55 0.26 -24.92
N GLY A 308 2.58 0.98 -24.33
CA GLY A 308 2.39 2.42 -24.54
C GLY A 308 1.84 2.76 -25.92
N ASP A 309 1.13 1.86 -26.57
CA ASP A 309 0.60 2.06 -27.92
C ASP A 309 -0.77 2.77 -27.93
N GLY A 310 -1.35 3.00 -26.76
CA GLY A 310 -2.64 3.67 -26.56
C GLY A 310 -3.85 2.75 -26.76
N TYR A 311 -3.66 1.47 -27.05
CA TYR A 311 -4.71 0.44 -27.15
C TYR A 311 -4.64 -0.46 -25.92
N ASN A 312 -5.63 -0.39 -25.06
CA ASN A 312 -5.65 -1.08 -23.77
C ASN A 312 -6.95 -1.86 -23.57
N TRP A 313 -7.17 -2.40 -22.38
CA TRP A 313 -8.46 -2.94 -21.98
C TRP A 313 -9.54 -1.85 -22.09
N ASN A 314 -10.68 -2.21 -22.66
CA ASN A 314 -11.80 -1.31 -22.93
C ASN A 314 -13.12 -2.04 -22.71
N LEU A 315 -14.24 -1.29 -22.72
CA LEU A 315 -15.58 -1.82 -22.53
C LEU A 315 -16.25 -2.11 -23.88
N ALA A 316 -16.87 -3.28 -23.99
CA ALA A 316 -17.77 -3.61 -25.08
C ALA A 316 -19.21 -3.62 -24.53
N LEU A 317 -20.08 -2.85 -25.18
CA LEU A 317 -21.51 -2.75 -24.85
C LEU A 317 -22.31 -3.59 -25.86
N GLY A 318 -23.30 -4.35 -25.38
CA GLY A 318 -24.24 -5.10 -26.23
C GLY A 318 -24.13 -6.62 -26.10
N ASP A 319 -24.43 -7.39 -27.14
CA ASP A 319 -24.70 -8.84 -27.22
C ASP A 319 -23.60 -9.81 -26.72
N TYR A 320 -22.89 -9.46 -25.65
CA TYR A 320 -21.75 -10.24 -25.13
C TYR A 320 -22.05 -10.88 -23.76
N ASP A 321 -23.25 -11.43 -23.57
CA ASP A 321 -23.57 -12.19 -22.34
C ASP A 321 -23.03 -13.61 -22.39
N PRO A 322 -21.94 -13.94 -21.66
CA PRO A 322 -21.38 -15.28 -21.62
C PRO A 322 -22.29 -16.26 -20.86
N THR A 323 -23.21 -15.77 -20.04
CA THR A 323 -24.10 -16.61 -19.23
C THR A 323 -25.45 -16.86 -19.90
N GLY A 324 -25.83 -16.04 -20.87
CA GLY A 324 -27.13 -16.10 -21.55
C GLY A 324 -28.30 -15.77 -20.63
N THR A 325 -28.06 -15.07 -19.50
CA THR A 325 -29.07 -14.75 -18.47
C THR A 325 -29.57 -13.33 -18.57
N LEU A 326 -28.83 -12.44 -19.21
CA LEU A 326 -29.19 -11.03 -19.38
C LEU A 326 -29.89 -10.82 -20.73
N GLY A 327 -30.80 -9.87 -20.78
CA GLY A 327 -31.48 -9.47 -22.01
C GLY A 327 -30.52 -8.81 -23.01
N GLU A 328 -30.88 -8.87 -24.30
CA GLU A 328 -30.14 -8.15 -25.36
C GLU A 328 -29.92 -6.68 -24.95
N ASN A 329 -28.68 -6.18 -25.00
CA ASN A 329 -28.20 -4.83 -24.70
C ASN A 329 -27.99 -4.45 -23.20
N GLU A 330 -28.12 -5.37 -22.25
CA GLU A 330 -27.87 -5.07 -20.84
C GLU A 330 -26.49 -5.52 -20.35
N ASN A 331 -25.77 -6.32 -21.14
CA ASN A 331 -24.45 -6.84 -20.76
C ASN A 331 -23.31 -5.95 -21.24
N VAL A 332 -22.27 -5.89 -20.41
CA VAL A 332 -21.02 -5.16 -20.68
C VAL A 332 -19.87 -6.12 -20.39
N CYS A 333 -18.92 -6.27 -21.29
CA CYS A 333 -17.71 -7.02 -21.03
C CYS A 333 -16.46 -6.19 -21.29
N LEU A 334 -15.32 -6.66 -20.81
CA LEU A 334 -14.01 -6.08 -21.09
C LEU A 334 -13.40 -6.75 -22.34
N TYR A 335 -12.68 -5.98 -23.15
CA TYR A 335 -11.92 -6.51 -24.27
C TYR A 335 -10.56 -5.83 -24.43
N SER A 336 -9.63 -6.53 -25.04
CA SER A 336 -8.34 -6.00 -25.48
C SER A 336 -8.00 -6.52 -26.87
N GLU A 337 -7.34 -5.69 -27.70
CA GLU A 337 -7.14 -5.95 -29.13
C GLU A 337 -5.68 -6.21 -29.47
N SER A 338 -5.42 -7.15 -30.39
CA SER A 338 -4.13 -7.33 -31.08
C SER A 338 -4.21 -6.94 -32.55
N TRP A 339 -5.39 -6.50 -33.01
CA TRP A 339 -5.63 -5.91 -34.32
C TRP A 339 -6.77 -4.89 -34.25
N ASN A 340 -6.59 -3.74 -34.89
CA ASN A 340 -7.60 -2.70 -34.96
C ASN A 340 -7.75 -2.18 -36.40
N SER A 341 -8.99 -1.96 -36.87
CA SER A 341 -9.29 -1.55 -38.24
C SER A 341 -8.68 -0.21 -38.66
N SER A 342 -8.31 0.65 -37.69
CA SER A 342 -7.77 1.99 -37.96
C SER A 342 -6.25 1.98 -38.10
N VAL A 343 -5.55 1.07 -37.42
CA VAL A 343 -4.07 1.03 -37.33
C VAL A 343 -3.46 -0.28 -37.84
N GLY A 344 -4.25 -1.37 -37.94
CA GLY A 344 -3.79 -2.69 -38.36
C GLY A 344 -3.34 -3.56 -37.17
N ALA A 345 -2.25 -4.31 -37.36
CA ALA A 345 -1.69 -5.20 -36.34
C ALA A 345 -1.13 -4.43 -35.12
N LEU A 346 -1.51 -4.89 -33.94
CA LEU A 346 -1.00 -4.46 -32.65
C LEU A 346 -0.22 -5.61 -31.99
N THR A 347 0.62 -5.27 -31.02
CA THR A 347 1.36 -6.26 -30.22
C THR A 347 1.12 -5.93 -28.76
N PRO A 348 -0.05 -6.30 -28.20
CA PRO A 348 -0.50 -5.87 -26.90
C PRO A 348 0.43 -6.33 -25.76
N ASP A 349 0.57 -5.49 -24.76
CA ASP A 349 1.08 -5.83 -23.43
C ASP A 349 0.23 -5.09 -22.37
N ASN A 350 -1.04 -5.52 -22.25
CA ASN A 350 -2.10 -4.85 -21.53
C ASN A 350 -2.50 -5.63 -20.29
N LEU A 351 -2.48 -4.99 -19.12
CA LEU A 351 -2.90 -5.61 -17.85
C LEU A 351 -4.23 -5.02 -17.35
N LEU A 352 -5.15 -5.89 -16.98
CA LEU A 352 -6.33 -5.59 -16.16
C LEU A 352 -6.03 -6.07 -14.75
N ILE A 353 -6.04 -5.16 -13.76
CA ILE A 353 -5.52 -5.41 -12.42
C ILE A 353 -6.65 -5.22 -11.41
N SER A 354 -6.86 -6.23 -10.56
CA SER A 354 -7.86 -6.22 -9.49
C SER A 354 -7.56 -5.19 -8.40
N PRO A 355 -8.55 -4.84 -7.56
CA PRO A 355 -8.29 -4.23 -6.26
C PRO A 355 -7.30 -5.06 -5.43
N LEU A 356 -6.71 -4.43 -4.41
CA LEU A 356 -5.87 -5.11 -3.42
C LEU A 356 -6.73 -6.03 -2.56
N ILE A 357 -6.36 -7.31 -2.47
CA ILE A 357 -7.11 -8.34 -1.77
C ILE A 357 -6.21 -9.25 -0.95
N ARG A 358 -6.80 -9.98 0.01
CA ARG A 358 -6.15 -11.09 0.71
C ARG A 358 -6.05 -12.29 -0.21
N LEU A 359 -4.83 -12.73 -0.53
CA LEU A 359 -4.56 -13.87 -1.40
C LEU A 359 -4.67 -15.20 -0.66
N GLY A 360 -4.76 -16.31 -1.42
CA GLY A 360 -4.88 -17.66 -0.91
C GLY A 360 -6.14 -18.40 -1.39
N GLY A 361 -6.99 -17.72 -2.17
CA GLY A 361 -8.23 -18.23 -2.72
C GLY A 361 -8.16 -18.65 -4.19
N THR A 362 -9.33 -18.73 -4.81
CA THR A 362 -9.51 -19.09 -6.21
C THR A 362 -9.98 -17.91 -7.03
N PHE A 363 -9.24 -17.57 -8.06
CA PHE A 363 -9.57 -16.53 -9.04
C PHE A 363 -10.18 -17.19 -10.27
N LYS A 364 -11.31 -16.68 -10.75
CA LYS A 364 -12.03 -17.16 -11.90
C LYS A 364 -12.47 -16.03 -12.80
N PHE A 365 -12.56 -16.31 -14.08
CA PHE A 365 -13.21 -15.43 -15.05
C PHE A 365 -13.66 -16.22 -16.27
N VAL A 366 -14.60 -15.64 -17.00
CA VAL A 366 -15.05 -16.16 -18.29
C VAL A 366 -14.38 -15.38 -19.40
N ALA A 367 -13.82 -16.08 -20.39
CA ALA A 367 -13.15 -15.42 -21.51
C ALA A 367 -13.51 -16.09 -22.84
N ALA A 368 -13.46 -15.30 -23.92
CA ALA A 368 -13.63 -15.77 -25.28
C ALA A 368 -12.71 -15.05 -26.24
N ASN A 369 -12.15 -15.76 -27.22
CA ASN A 369 -11.52 -15.16 -28.38
C ASN A 369 -12.58 -14.78 -29.43
N TYR A 370 -12.41 -13.65 -30.09
CA TYR A 370 -13.28 -13.27 -31.20
C TYR A 370 -13.29 -14.34 -32.32
N SER A 371 -12.18 -15.01 -32.53
CA SER A 371 -12.01 -15.98 -33.62
C SER A 371 -11.15 -17.17 -33.20
N SER A 372 -11.58 -18.37 -33.49
CA SER A 372 -10.75 -19.58 -33.33
C SER A 372 -9.60 -19.70 -34.31
N THR A 373 -9.64 -18.92 -35.41
CA THR A 373 -8.58 -18.90 -36.42
C THR A 373 -7.46 -17.93 -36.06
N TYR A 374 -7.79 -16.88 -35.31
CA TYR A 374 -6.91 -15.80 -34.87
C TYR A 374 -7.00 -15.66 -33.36
N PRO A 375 -6.36 -16.56 -32.59
CA PRO A 375 -6.49 -16.59 -31.13
C PRO A 375 -5.53 -15.61 -30.45
N ASP A 376 -6.05 -14.72 -29.66
CA ASP A 376 -5.29 -13.91 -28.72
C ASP A 376 -4.87 -14.73 -27.50
N VAL A 377 -3.84 -14.29 -26.79
CA VAL A 377 -3.21 -15.01 -25.68
C VAL A 377 -3.34 -14.22 -24.38
N LEU A 378 -3.75 -14.91 -23.32
CA LEU A 378 -3.82 -14.38 -21.97
C LEU A 378 -2.84 -15.08 -21.04
N GLY A 379 -2.36 -14.36 -20.02
CA GLY A 379 -1.69 -14.89 -18.84
C GLY A 379 -2.26 -14.28 -17.57
N VAL A 380 -2.20 -15.00 -16.45
CA VAL A 380 -2.66 -14.52 -15.14
C VAL A 380 -1.48 -14.37 -14.20
N PHE A 381 -1.44 -13.26 -13.48
CA PHE A 381 -0.35 -12.90 -12.61
C PHE A 381 -0.86 -12.49 -11.23
N VAL A 382 -0.11 -12.83 -10.19
CA VAL A 382 -0.23 -12.27 -8.84
C VAL A 382 0.82 -11.19 -8.68
N LEU A 383 0.41 -10.03 -8.21
CA LEU A 383 1.25 -8.89 -7.92
C LEU A 383 1.29 -8.68 -6.39
N THR A 384 2.46 -8.78 -5.79
CA THR A 384 2.70 -8.52 -4.37
C THR A 384 3.79 -7.47 -4.22
N ASP A 385 4.12 -7.04 -3.01
CA ASP A 385 5.23 -6.14 -2.73
C ASP A 385 6.60 -6.77 -3.03
N GLU A 386 6.68 -8.11 -3.09
CA GLU A 386 7.90 -8.84 -3.45
C GLU A 386 8.10 -8.98 -4.96
N GLY A 387 7.03 -8.88 -5.77
CA GLY A 387 7.16 -9.05 -7.22
C GLY A 387 5.87 -9.43 -7.93
N ALA A 388 5.99 -9.67 -9.22
CA ALA A 388 4.93 -10.18 -10.09
C ALA A 388 5.22 -11.64 -10.45
N TYR A 389 4.26 -12.50 -10.20
CA TYR A 389 4.38 -13.95 -10.35
C TYR A 389 3.29 -14.47 -11.27
N GLN A 390 3.66 -15.18 -12.32
CA GLN A 390 2.70 -15.85 -13.19
C GLN A 390 2.12 -17.08 -12.49
N ILE A 391 0.78 -17.18 -12.46
CA ILE A 391 0.05 -18.37 -12.03
C ILE A 391 -0.54 -19.09 -13.24
N GLY A 392 -0.22 -20.37 -13.37
CA GLY A 392 -0.54 -21.14 -14.58
C GLY A 392 0.42 -20.86 -15.76
N GLU A 393 -0.02 -21.21 -16.95
CA GLU A 393 0.70 -20.99 -18.22
C GLU A 393 -0.09 -20.01 -19.09
N ASP A 394 0.56 -19.40 -20.08
CA ASP A 394 -0.13 -18.64 -21.11
C ASP A 394 -1.11 -19.54 -21.84
N PHE A 395 -2.27 -19.02 -22.17
CA PHE A 395 -3.30 -19.75 -22.86
C PHE A 395 -4.06 -18.86 -23.85
N ALA A 396 -4.58 -19.48 -24.90
CA ALA A 396 -5.52 -18.82 -25.80
C ALA A 396 -6.94 -19.24 -25.39
N PRO A 397 -7.82 -18.30 -25.00
CA PRO A 397 -9.21 -18.63 -24.75
C PRO A 397 -9.89 -19.30 -25.95
N ALA A 398 -10.88 -20.12 -25.69
CA ALA A 398 -11.73 -20.67 -26.75
C ALA A 398 -12.52 -19.56 -27.47
N GLN A 399 -13.09 -19.85 -28.63
CA GLN A 399 -14.01 -18.91 -29.29
C GLN A 399 -15.33 -18.77 -28.53
N ASP A 400 -15.78 -19.85 -27.92
CA ASP A 400 -16.95 -19.84 -27.07
C ASP A 400 -16.56 -19.41 -25.65
N TRP A 401 -17.43 -18.68 -24.97
CA TRP A 401 -17.25 -18.26 -23.59
C TRP A 401 -16.93 -19.46 -22.67
N THR A 402 -15.78 -19.43 -22.05
CA THR A 402 -15.25 -20.52 -21.23
C THR A 402 -14.72 -19.98 -19.91
N GLU A 403 -15.09 -20.63 -18.80
CA GLU A 403 -14.56 -20.31 -17.47
C GLU A 403 -13.14 -20.82 -17.31
N TYR A 404 -12.27 -19.95 -16.83
CA TYR A 404 -10.87 -20.24 -16.46
C TYR A 404 -10.70 -20.01 -14.96
N SER A 405 -9.95 -20.91 -14.30
CA SER A 405 -9.78 -20.91 -12.85
C SER A 405 -8.32 -21.04 -12.46
N PHE A 406 -7.89 -20.20 -11.52
CA PHE A 406 -6.51 -20.10 -11.03
C PHE A 406 -6.48 -20.09 -9.51
N ASN A 407 -5.53 -20.81 -8.91
CA ASN A 407 -5.39 -20.91 -7.46
C ASN A 407 -4.24 -20.02 -6.99
N THR A 408 -4.47 -19.24 -5.94
CA THR A 408 -3.47 -18.33 -5.35
C THR A 408 -2.95 -18.82 -3.99
N SER A 409 -3.12 -20.10 -3.66
CA SER A 409 -2.75 -20.67 -2.34
C SER A 409 -1.27 -20.53 -1.97
N ASP A 410 -0.37 -20.45 -2.97
CA ASP A 410 1.06 -20.21 -2.72
C ASP A 410 1.37 -18.81 -2.18
N PHE A 411 0.37 -17.92 -2.19
CA PHE A 411 0.41 -16.55 -1.66
C PHE A 411 -0.53 -16.39 -0.46
N TYR A 412 -0.89 -17.50 0.18
CA TYR A 412 -1.86 -17.49 1.29
C TYR A 412 -1.52 -16.45 2.35
N GLY A 413 -2.52 -15.67 2.73
CA GLY A 413 -2.40 -14.63 3.75
C GLY A 413 -1.68 -13.34 3.33
N GLN A 414 -1.08 -13.28 2.13
CA GLN A 414 -0.46 -12.05 1.63
C GLN A 414 -1.52 -11.10 1.07
N MET A 415 -1.26 -9.80 1.16
CA MET A 415 -2.01 -8.80 0.40
C MET A 415 -1.42 -8.68 -1.01
N GLY A 416 -2.26 -8.67 -2.01
CA GLY A 416 -1.80 -8.56 -3.40
C GLY A 416 -2.95 -8.27 -4.36
N GLN A 417 -2.60 -8.16 -5.63
CA GLN A 417 -3.54 -7.93 -6.72
C GLN A 417 -3.42 -9.08 -7.73
N ILE A 418 -4.48 -9.34 -8.47
CA ILE A 418 -4.45 -10.32 -9.56
C ILE A 418 -4.62 -9.58 -10.88
N ALA A 419 -3.77 -9.90 -11.85
CA ALA A 419 -3.79 -9.27 -13.16
C ALA A 419 -4.07 -10.28 -14.26
N ILE A 420 -4.99 -9.93 -15.16
CA ILE A 420 -5.16 -10.59 -16.46
C ILE A 420 -4.33 -9.81 -17.48
N ARG A 421 -3.39 -10.45 -18.13
CA ARG A 421 -2.50 -9.82 -19.10
C ARG A 421 -2.76 -10.35 -20.49
N HIS A 422 -3.06 -9.46 -21.43
CA HIS A 422 -3.12 -9.73 -22.87
C HIS A 422 -1.77 -9.41 -23.49
N TYR A 423 -1.07 -10.42 -24.01
CA TYR A 423 0.30 -10.28 -24.53
C TYR A 423 0.74 -11.53 -25.30
N ASN A 424 1.96 -11.56 -25.79
CA ASN A 424 2.53 -12.68 -26.56
C ASN A 424 1.73 -13.05 -27.81
N CYS A 425 1.00 -12.12 -28.39
CA CYS A 425 0.26 -12.28 -29.63
C CYS A 425 0.36 -11.00 -30.46
N THR A 426 0.02 -11.09 -31.74
CA THR A 426 -0.04 -9.95 -32.63
C THR A 426 -0.93 -10.33 -33.82
N ASP A 427 -1.64 -9.35 -34.42
CA ASP A 427 -2.42 -9.53 -35.65
C ASP A 427 -3.48 -10.65 -35.56
N GLN A 428 -4.07 -10.85 -34.38
CA GLN A 428 -5.13 -11.86 -34.15
C GLN A 428 -6.52 -11.24 -34.29
N LEU A 429 -7.02 -10.51 -33.37
CA LEU A 429 -8.18 -9.61 -33.39
C LEU A 429 -8.42 -9.02 -32.02
N ARG A 430 -9.17 -9.74 -31.17
CA ARG A 430 -9.45 -9.32 -29.79
C ARG A 430 -9.88 -10.48 -28.90
N VAL A 431 -9.61 -10.35 -27.64
CA VAL A 431 -10.06 -11.23 -26.57
C VAL A 431 -11.05 -10.49 -25.68
N TYR A 432 -12.06 -11.20 -25.21
CA TYR A 432 -13.08 -10.71 -24.27
C TYR A 432 -12.92 -11.39 -22.93
N VAL A 433 -13.21 -10.63 -21.87
CA VAL A 433 -13.22 -11.13 -20.48
C VAL A 433 -14.44 -10.56 -19.76
N ASP A 434 -15.10 -11.41 -19.00
CA ASP A 434 -16.28 -11.06 -18.20
C ASP A 434 -16.39 -11.97 -16.99
N TYR A 435 -17.32 -11.67 -16.08
CA TYR A 435 -17.67 -12.48 -14.92
C TYR A 435 -16.45 -12.87 -14.09
N ILE A 436 -15.68 -11.86 -13.67
CA ILE A 436 -14.46 -12.08 -12.91
C ILE A 436 -14.80 -12.21 -11.43
N SER A 437 -14.38 -13.31 -10.80
CA SER A 437 -14.63 -13.57 -9.39
C SER A 437 -13.39 -14.02 -8.65
N TYR A 438 -13.35 -13.71 -7.38
CA TYR A 438 -12.37 -14.22 -6.46
C TYR A 438 -13.05 -14.70 -5.18
N ASP A 439 -12.59 -15.82 -4.63
CA ASP A 439 -13.15 -16.38 -3.42
C ASP A 439 -12.05 -17.04 -2.58
N LYS A 440 -11.86 -16.51 -1.37
CA LYS A 440 -11.04 -17.04 -0.29
C LYS A 440 -11.91 -17.15 0.96
N GLU A 441 -12.16 -18.35 1.40
CA GLU A 441 -12.80 -18.58 2.69
C GLU A 441 -11.84 -18.23 3.84
N GLY A 442 -12.39 -17.84 4.97
CA GLY A 442 -11.62 -17.48 6.15
C GLY A 442 -12.46 -16.81 7.22
N ASP A 443 -11.81 -16.11 8.12
CA ASP A 443 -12.43 -15.33 9.18
C ASP A 443 -13.16 -14.11 8.63
N GLU A 444 -14.15 -13.62 9.37
CA GLU A 444 -14.79 -12.34 9.03
C GLU A 444 -13.75 -11.22 9.03
N PRO A 445 -13.80 -10.30 8.04
CA PRO A 445 -12.88 -9.20 7.98
C PRO A 445 -12.91 -8.34 9.25
N ALA A 446 -11.73 -8.02 9.79
CA ALA A 446 -11.62 -7.11 10.91
C ALA A 446 -12.19 -5.74 10.57
N GLU A 447 -13.00 -5.16 11.45
CA GLU A 447 -13.53 -3.81 11.28
C GLU A 447 -12.44 -2.76 11.47
N TRP A 448 -12.56 -1.67 10.70
CA TRP A 448 -11.72 -0.50 10.89
C TRP A 448 -12.07 0.24 12.18
N ILE A 449 -11.06 0.55 12.98
CA ILE A 449 -11.16 1.44 14.12
C ILE A 449 -10.79 2.84 13.62
N GLU A 450 -11.73 3.79 13.74
CA GLU A 450 -11.53 5.15 13.25
C GLU A 450 -11.22 6.13 14.37
N VAL A 451 -10.27 7.02 14.12
CA VAL A 451 -9.91 8.17 14.95
C VAL A 451 -10.12 9.42 14.11
N ASN A 452 -11.11 10.22 14.50
CA ASN A 452 -11.56 11.36 13.72
C ASN A 452 -11.16 12.68 14.37
N GLY A 453 -11.00 13.73 13.57
CA GLY A 453 -10.82 15.10 14.07
C GLY A 453 -9.39 15.42 14.50
N LEU A 454 -8.40 14.79 13.93
CA LEU A 454 -6.99 15.10 14.20
C LEU A 454 -6.61 16.43 13.56
N THR A 455 -5.84 17.24 14.27
CA THR A 455 -5.33 18.55 13.80
C THR A 455 -3.82 18.56 13.64
N GLU A 456 -3.14 17.51 14.10
CA GLU A 456 -1.71 17.31 13.94
C GLU A 456 -1.48 16.20 12.90
N THR A 457 -0.35 16.22 12.23
CA THR A 457 0.04 15.21 11.22
C THR A 457 0.73 13.98 11.85
N ASN A 458 0.38 13.67 13.07
CA ASN A 458 0.82 12.48 13.79
C ASN A 458 -0.24 12.03 14.80
N TYR A 459 -0.18 10.74 15.15
CA TYR A 459 -1.04 10.15 16.16
C TYR A 459 -0.38 8.89 16.75
N THR A 460 -0.43 8.73 18.08
CA THR A 460 -0.02 7.48 18.73
C THR A 460 -1.23 6.58 18.90
N ILE A 461 -1.23 5.44 18.23
CA ILE A 461 -2.22 4.37 18.43
C ILE A 461 -1.82 3.62 19.70
N GLU A 462 -2.76 3.44 20.63
CA GLU A 462 -2.56 2.73 21.89
C GLU A 462 -3.40 1.45 21.97
N GLY A 463 -3.01 0.53 22.86
CA GLY A 463 -3.79 -0.68 23.15
C GLY A 463 -3.70 -1.76 22.08
N LEU A 464 -2.63 -1.75 21.27
CA LEU A 464 -2.34 -2.76 20.27
C LEU A 464 -1.90 -4.07 20.93
N GLU A 465 -2.19 -5.20 20.26
CA GLU A 465 -1.72 -6.52 20.68
C GLU A 465 -0.27 -6.72 20.24
N PRO A 466 0.62 -7.24 21.11
CA PRO A 466 2.02 -7.50 20.77
C PRO A 466 2.18 -8.55 19.65
N GLY A 467 3.18 -8.37 18.80
CA GLY A 467 3.52 -9.29 17.73
C GLY A 467 2.45 -9.43 16.65
N THR A 468 1.60 -8.44 16.51
CA THR A 468 0.43 -8.45 15.64
C THR A 468 0.60 -7.47 14.49
N ASP A 469 0.20 -7.89 13.30
CA ASP A 469 0.23 -7.07 12.10
C ASP A 469 -1.00 -6.16 12.03
N TYR A 470 -0.79 -4.92 11.60
CA TYR A 470 -1.83 -3.92 11.45
C TYR A 470 -1.77 -3.21 10.11
N PHE A 471 -2.93 -2.74 9.66
CA PHE A 471 -3.09 -1.75 8.60
C PHE A 471 -3.39 -0.40 9.22
N VAL A 472 -2.89 0.66 8.59
CA VAL A 472 -3.24 2.05 8.92
C VAL A 472 -3.41 2.87 7.64
N GLU A 473 -4.40 3.77 7.66
CA GLU A 473 -4.72 4.70 6.58
C GLU A 473 -5.12 6.04 7.17
N VAL A 474 -4.89 7.12 6.42
CA VAL A 474 -5.24 8.48 6.79
C VAL A 474 -5.96 9.16 5.63
N GLN A 475 -6.95 9.99 5.91
CA GLN A 475 -7.59 10.88 4.93
C GLN A 475 -7.58 12.31 5.46
N ALA A 476 -7.46 13.28 4.55
CA ALA A 476 -7.60 14.68 4.88
C ALA A 476 -9.04 15.15 4.69
N TYR A 477 -9.46 16.14 5.46
CA TYR A 477 -10.72 16.81 5.26
C TYR A 477 -10.66 18.26 5.74
N ASN A 478 -11.54 19.08 5.20
CA ASN A 478 -11.82 20.42 5.68
C ASN A 478 -13.32 20.72 5.49
N GLU A 479 -13.73 21.97 5.67
CA GLU A 479 -15.15 22.36 5.55
C GLU A 479 -15.71 22.20 4.12
N LYS A 480 -14.85 22.07 3.10
CA LYS A 480 -15.26 21.96 1.71
C LYS A 480 -15.40 20.50 1.25
N ALA A 481 -14.48 19.65 1.63
CA ALA A 481 -14.45 18.28 1.12
C ALA A 481 -13.65 17.33 2.04
N THR A 482 -13.68 16.04 1.70
CA THR A 482 -12.87 14.98 2.30
C THR A 482 -12.18 14.20 1.16
N THR A 483 -10.89 13.91 1.32
CA THR A 483 -10.13 13.08 0.35
C THR A 483 -10.54 11.61 0.47
N GLU A 484 -10.14 10.80 -0.50
CA GLU A 484 -10.12 9.36 -0.29
C GLU A 484 -9.08 8.98 0.79
N TRP A 485 -9.20 7.77 1.32
CA TRP A 485 -8.18 7.24 2.24
C TRP A 485 -6.84 7.09 1.52
N SER A 486 -5.76 7.31 2.24
CA SER A 486 -4.40 7.09 1.73
C SER A 486 -4.19 5.65 1.28
N ALA A 487 -3.09 5.40 0.61
CA ALA A 487 -2.61 4.03 0.49
C ALA A 487 -2.39 3.40 1.87
N THR A 488 -2.72 2.12 1.99
CA THR A 488 -2.56 1.34 3.22
C THR A 488 -1.08 1.21 3.59
N THR A 489 -0.74 1.53 4.82
CA THR A 489 0.58 1.29 5.41
C THR A 489 0.51 0.11 6.36
N TYR A 490 1.54 -0.73 6.38
CA TYR A 490 1.66 -1.93 7.21
C TYR A 490 2.65 -1.69 8.33
N PHE A 491 2.36 -2.23 9.51
CA PHE A 491 3.34 -2.34 10.57
C PHE A 491 3.05 -3.55 11.45
N THR A 492 4.09 -4.08 12.09
CA THR A 492 3.98 -5.19 13.05
C THR A 492 4.43 -4.69 14.41
N THR A 493 3.61 -4.87 15.42
CA THR A 493 3.97 -4.53 16.80
C THR A 493 5.10 -5.43 17.30
N GLY A 494 5.96 -4.90 18.15
CA GLY A 494 7.05 -5.66 18.73
C GLY A 494 6.60 -6.63 19.83
N ILE A 495 7.53 -7.49 20.28
CA ILE A 495 7.35 -8.44 21.37
C ILE A 495 7.97 -7.86 22.63
N ASN A 496 7.18 -7.66 23.68
CA ASN A 496 7.71 -7.23 24.97
C ASN A 496 8.25 -8.40 25.78
N VAL A 497 9.50 -8.32 26.21
CA VAL A 497 10.16 -9.31 27.05
C VAL A 497 10.71 -8.65 28.31
N ASN A 498 10.24 -9.11 29.47
CA ASN A 498 10.75 -8.65 30.75
C ASN A 498 11.99 -9.46 31.16
N VAL A 499 13.08 -8.77 31.49
CA VAL A 499 14.27 -9.31 32.09
C VAL A 499 14.30 -8.89 33.57
N SER A 500 14.29 -9.87 34.46
CA SER A 500 14.29 -9.66 35.90
C SER A 500 15.65 -9.15 36.43
N ALA A 501 15.69 -8.78 37.72
CA ALA A 501 16.94 -8.40 38.42
C ALA A 501 18.07 -9.45 38.33
N ALA A 502 17.75 -10.68 37.97
CA ALA A 502 18.76 -11.71 37.71
C ALA A 502 19.57 -11.48 36.42
N GLY A 503 19.12 -10.55 35.56
CA GLY A 503 19.80 -10.18 34.33
C GLY A 503 19.64 -11.20 33.17
N TYR A 504 18.74 -12.18 33.31
CA TYR A 504 18.54 -13.22 32.31
C TYR A 504 17.05 -13.56 32.11
N ALA A 505 16.70 -13.91 30.89
CA ALA A 505 15.41 -14.47 30.49
C ALA A 505 15.60 -15.53 29.40
N THR A 506 14.54 -16.25 29.03
CA THR A 506 14.53 -17.12 27.84
C THR A 506 13.42 -16.69 26.91
N LEU A 507 13.66 -16.88 25.58
CA LEU A 507 12.71 -16.50 24.54
C LEU A 507 12.67 -17.58 23.46
N TYR A 508 11.47 -17.78 22.90
CA TYR A 508 11.22 -18.64 21.75
C TYR A 508 10.00 -18.13 20.98
N TYR A 509 10.10 -18.04 19.66
CA TYR A 509 9.01 -17.88 18.72
C TYR A 509 9.23 -18.82 17.55
N GLY A 510 8.23 -19.65 17.26
CA GLY A 510 8.28 -20.67 16.21
C GLY A 510 7.98 -20.10 14.83
N ASP A 511 7.24 -18.99 14.77
CA ASP A 511 6.66 -18.38 13.57
C ASP A 511 7.20 -16.99 13.22
N LYS A 512 8.08 -16.40 14.05
CA LYS A 512 8.59 -15.03 13.88
C LYS A 512 10.10 -14.94 13.97
N ASN A 513 10.71 -14.17 13.08
CA ASN A 513 12.08 -13.71 13.21
C ASN A 513 12.09 -12.43 14.06
N LEU A 514 13.01 -12.35 15.03
CA LEU A 514 13.02 -11.28 16.02
C LEU A 514 14.33 -10.48 15.94
N VAL A 515 14.22 -9.15 15.86
CA VAL A 515 15.35 -8.23 15.95
C VAL A 515 15.69 -7.99 17.42
N VAL A 516 16.94 -8.20 17.80
CA VAL A 516 17.42 -8.00 19.18
C VAL A 516 17.50 -6.49 19.48
N PRO A 517 16.80 -5.99 20.54
CA PRO A 517 16.84 -4.59 20.88
C PRO A 517 18.16 -4.14 21.52
N GLU A 518 18.37 -2.84 21.61
CA GLU A 518 19.53 -2.26 22.29
C GLU A 518 19.60 -2.69 23.75
N GLY A 519 20.82 -3.02 24.23
CA GLY A 519 21.06 -3.44 25.59
C GLY A 519 20.78 -4.90 25.89
N VAL A 520 20.38 -5.70 24.89
CA VAL A 520 20.15 -7.15 25.00
C VAL A 520 21.19 -7.91 24.20
N GLU A 521 21.68 -9.02 24.73
CA GLU A 521 22.40 -10.06 24.04
C GLU A 521 21.59 -11.36 24.11
N ALA A 522 21.33 -11.99 22.98
CA ALA A 522 20.63 -13.27 22.90
C ALA A 522 21.59 -14.37 22.44
N SER A 523 21.51 -15.57 23.03
CA SER A 523 22.42 -16.68 22.70
C SER A 523 21.69 -18.00 22.53
N ALA A 524 21.95 -18.67 21.42
CA ALA A 524 21.77 -20.13 21.33
C ALA A 524 22.87 -20.81 22.11
N ILE A 525 22.55 -21.86 22.87
CA ILE A 525 23.51 -22.47 23.79
C ILE A 525 23.63 -23.98 23.56
N THR A 526 24.85 -24.48 23.89
CA THR A 526 25.13 -25.90 24.06
C THR A 526 25.68 -26.14 25.47
N VAL A 527 25.71 -27.40 25.89
CA VAL A 527 26.28 -27.80 27.17
C VAL A 527 27.45 -28.71 26.93
N GLU A 528 28.62 -28.32 27.44
CA GLU A 528 29.85 -29.10 27.38
C GLU A 528 30.38 -29.30 28.79
N SER A 529 30.65 -30.54 29.18
CA SER A 529 31.18 -30.89 30.52
C SER A 529 30.36 -30.28 31.68
N GLY A 530 29.06 -30.17 31.56
CA GLY A 530 28.15 -29.64 32.58
C GLY A 530 28.07 -28.11 32.66
N SER A 531 28.69 -27.39 31.71
CA SER A 531 28.67 -25.94 31.63
C SER A 531 28.10 -25.47 30.30
N ILE A 532 27.41 -24.31 30.34
CA ILE A 532 26.84 -23.67 29.14
C ILE A 532 27.98 -23.08 28.31
N THR A 533 27.89 -23.25 27.00
CA THR A 533 28.68 -22.56 25.97
C THR A 533 27.77 -21.88 24.98
N GLN A 534 28.04 -20.60 24.68
CA GLN A 534 27.34 -19.87 23.62
C GLN A 534 27.75 -20.43 22.25
N ALA A 535 26.78 -21.03 21.54
CA ALA A 535 27.00 -21.58 20.20
C ALA A 535 26.82 -20.52 19.11
N GLN A 536 25.93 -19.60 19.33
CA GLN A 536 25.65 -18.43 18.48
C GLN A 536 25.24 -17.29 19.38
N VAL A 537 25.80 -16.10 19.15
CA VAL A 537 25.43 -14.85 19.82
C VAL A 537 24.73 -13.95 18.81
N TYR A 538 23.62 -13.38 19.21
CA TYR A 538 22.86 -12.36 18.50
C TYR A 538 22.97 -11.07 19.32
N ALA A 539 23.71 -10.11 18.81
CA ALA A 539 23.86 -8.79 19.42
C ALA A 539 22.70 -7.86 19.02
N SER A 540 22.63 -6.68 19.63
CA SER A 540 21.67 -5.65 19.25
C SER A 540 21.66 -5.39 17.74
N GLY A 541 20.48 -5.45 17.12
CA GLY A 541 20.27 -5.34 15.68
C GLY A 541 20.40 -6.65 14.89
N ASP A 542 20.92 -7.73 15.49
CA ASP A 542 20.93 -9.03 14.85
C ASP A 542 19.55 -9.68 14.89
N ILE A 543 19.31 -10.62 13.97
CA ILE A 543 18.02 -11.31 13.84
C ILE A 543 18.12 -12.73 14.42
N ILE A 544 17.28 -13.03 15.42
CA ILE A 544 17.03 -14.38 15.91
C ILE A 544 16.07 -15.07 14.94
N PRO A 545 16.48 -16.17 14.25
CA PRO A 545 15.58 -16.87 13.35
C PRO A 545 14.41 -17.50 14.09
N MET A 546 13.24 -17.54 13.45
CA MET A 546 12.07 -18.30 13.93
C MET A 546 12.48 -19.75 14.29
N GLY A 547 11.82 -20.32 15.32
CA GLY A 547 12.13 -21.66 15.81
C GLY A 547 13.40 -21.77 16.64
N THR A 548 14.05 -20.63 16.96
CA THR A 548 15.32 -20.62 17.73
C THR A 548 15.09 -20.24 19.18
N GLY A 549 15.22 -21.19 20.11
CA GLY A 549 15.23 -20.89 21.54
C GLY A 549 16.52 -20.15 21.94
N VAL A 550 16.42 -19.07 22.70
CA VAL A 550 17.57 -18.29 23.14
C VAL A 550 17.56 -17.99 24.63
N LEU A 551 18.77 -17.85 25.18
CA LEU A 551 19.02 -17.25 26.50
C LEU A 551 19.32 -15.77 26.28
N LEU A 552 18.54 -14.91 26.92
CA LEU A 552 18.72 -13.46 26.91
C LEU A 552 19.54 -13.02 28.11
N GLN A 553 20.44 -12.05 27.88
CA GLN A 553 21.20 -11.36 28.91
C GLN A 553 21.03 -9.85 28.72
N ALA A 554 20.54 -9.15 29.75
CA ALA A 554 20.36 -7.72 29.77
C ALA A 554 20.28 -7.19 31.21
N SER A 555 20.27 -5.87 31.41
CA SER A 555 19.89 -5.28 32.69
C SER A 555 18.42 -5.58 32.99
N GLU A 556 18.01 -5.39 34.28
CA GLU A 556 16.59 -5.47 34.63
C GLU A 556 15.80 -4.44 33.85
N GLY A 557 14.69 -4.86 33.20
CA GLY A 557 13.83 -3.98 32.42
C GLY A 557 12.95 -4.72 31.42
N ASP A 558 12.14 -3.94 30.72
CA ASP A 558 11.30 -4.38 29.60
C ASP A 558 12.00 -4.02 28.29
N TYR A 559 12.04 -4.96 27.36
CA TYR A 559 12.70 -4.83 26.05
C TYR A 559 11.75 -5.22 24.95
N VAL A 560 11.65 -4.41 23.92
CA VAL A 560 10.79 -4.66 22.77
C VAL A 560 11.62 -5.23 21.62
N PHE A 561 11.38 -6.50 21.29
CA PHE A 561 11.97 -7.16 20.13
C PHE A 561 11.15 -6.80 18.89
N GLY A 562 11.78 -6.27 17.86
CA GLY A 562 11.11 -6.03 16.59
C GLY A 562 10.78 -7.35 15.89
N VAL A 563 9.66 -7.40 15.17
CA VAL A 563 9.31 -8.52 14.29
C VAL A 563 9.72 -8.17 12.86
N THR A 564 10.34 -9.13 12.15
CA THR A 564 10.80 -8.91 10.77
C THR A 564 10.58 -10.16 9.90
N THR A 565 10.45 -9.94 8.60
CA THR A 565 10.45 -11.00 7.59
C THR A 565 11.86 -11.37 7.09
N GLU A 566 12.87 -10.58 7.47
CA GLU A 566 14.26 -10.88 7.13
C GLU A 566 14.77 -12.13 7.84
N GLU A 567 15.57 -12.95 7.14
CA GLU A 567 16.13 -14.16 7.70
C GLU A 567 17.38 -13.87 8.57
N GLY A 568 17.43 -14.44 9.76
CA GLY A 568 18.58 -14.39 10.63
C GLY A 568 19.58 -15.54 10.38
N THR A 569 20.77 -15.43 10.95
CA THR A 569 21.77 -16.50 10.91
C THR A 569 21.40 -17.64 11.85
N ALA A 570 21.13 -18.82 11.32
CA ALA A 570 20.84 -20.00 12.13
C ALA A 570 22.04 -20.45 12.96
N ALA A 571 21.81 -20.82 14.22
CA ALA A 571 22.83 -21.42 15.08
C ALA A 571 23.21 -22.80 14.56
N SER A 572 24.53 -23.08 14.52
CA SER A 572 25.04 -24.39 14.10
C SER A 572 24.68 -25.53 15.05
N ALA A 573 24.43 -25.20 16.32
CA ALA A 573 23.95 -26.10 17.36
C ALA A 573 23.16 -25.30 18.40
N ASN A 574 22.11 -25.91 18.96
CA ASN A 574 21.33 -25.32 20.04
C ASN A 574 20.65 -26.43 20.84
N MET A 575 20.78 -26.39 22.16
CA MET A 575 20.11 -27.30 23.08
C MET A 575 18.92 -26.70 23.78
N LEU A 576 18.62 -25.41 23.50
CA LEU A 576 17.36 -24.79 23.89
C LEU A 576 16.23 -25.24 22.94
N ARG A 577 15.08 -25.48 23.53
CA ARG A 577 13.82 -25.76 22.85
C ARG A 577 12.76 -24.82 23.40
N GLY A 578 11.68 -24.67 22.70
CA GLY A 578 10.56 -23.84 23.14
C GLY A 578 9.28 -24.19 22.38
N SER A 579 8.20 -23.54 22.74
CA SER A 579 6.89 -23.65 22.11
C SER A 579 6.19 -22.30 22.13
N ASP A 580 5.33 -22.09 21.16
CA ASP A 580 4.50 -20.86 21.07
C ASP A 580 3.32 -20.93 22.05
N GLU A 581 2.93 -22.14 22.43
CA GLU A 581 1.88 -22.42 23.41
C GLU A 581 2.44 -23.03 24.69
N GLU A 582 1.63 -23.01 25.76
CA GLU A 582 1.97 -23.72 26.99
C GLU A 582 1.84 -25.23 26.76
N GLU A 583 2.97 -25.95 26.78
CA GLU A 583 2.98 -27.38 26.50
C GLU A 583 4.04 -28.16 27.28
N LEU A 584 3.92 -29.51 27.23
CA LEU A 584 4.89 -30.39 27.88
C LEU A 584 6.24 -30.39 27.13
N THR A 585 7.35 -30.24 27.84
CA THR A 585 8.70 -30.23 27.25
C THR A 585 9.03 -31.51 26.52
N THR A 586 9.70 -31.40 25.37
CA THR A 586 10.10 -32.50 24.47
C THR A 586 11.52 -32.33 23.94
N GLY A 587 12.03 -33.29 23.20
CA GLY A 587 13.30 -33.19 22.45
C GLY A 587 14.57 -33.45 23.27
N GLY A 588 14.48 -34.06 24.45
CA GLY A 588 15.57 -34.50 25.30
C GLY A 588 15.15 -35.63 26.25
N ASP A 589 16.05 -36.08 27.09
CA ASP A 589 15.82 -37.04 28.16
C ASP A 589 15.64 -36.34 29.51
N ILE A 590 16.38 -35.26 29.72
CA ILE A 590 16.44 -34.48 30.96
C ILE A 590 16.16 -33.00 30.64
N TYR A 591 15.24 -32.39 31.39
CA TYR A 591 14.76 -31.05 31.11
C TYR A 591 15.04 -30.06 32.24
N PHE A 592 15.50 -28.87 31.87
CA PHE A 592 15.83 -27.81 32.80
C PHE A 592 15.13 -26.52 32.38
N LYS A 593 14.67 -25.74 33.37
CA LYS A 593 14.15 -24.37 33.17
C LYS A 593 15.10 -23.35 33.76
N LEU A 594 15.15 -22.16 33.16
CA LEU A 594 15.82 -21.01 33.74
C LEU A 594 15.11 -20.62 35.05
N SER A 595 15.84 -20.54 36.14
CA SER A 595 15.27 -20.25 37.44
C SER A 595 16.34 -19.73 38.41
N LEU A 596 15.93 -19.34 39.60
CA LEU A 596 16.78 -19.06 40.75
C LEU A 596 16.78 -20.26 41.70
N ASN A 597 17.73 -20.29 42.63
CA ASN A 597 17.75 -21.26 43.71
C ASN A 597 16.52 -21.12 44.65
N ALA A 598 16.37 -22.01 45.62
CA ALA A 598 15.28 -22.03 46.59
C ALA A 598 15.16 -20.74 47.45
N ASN A 599 16.22 -19.94 47.54
CA ASN A 599 16.25 -18.69 48.26
C ASN A 599 15.94 -17.45 47.41
N SER A 600 15.62 -17.66 46.11
CA SER A 600 15.36 -16.59 45.13
C SER A 600 16.48 -15.57 45.00
N ASP A 601 17.72 -15.99 45.19
CA ASP A 601 18.91 -15.16 45.04
C ASP A 601 19.19 -14.85 43.58
N PRO A 602 19.16 -13.59 43.13
CA PRO A 602 19.44 -13.25 41.72
C PRO A 602 20.82 -13.77 41.22
N GLU A 603 21.81 -13.83 42.07
CA GLU A 603 23.15 -14.36 41.71
C GLU A 603 23.16 -15.88 41.48
N SER A 604 22.06 -16.58 41.82
CA SER A 604 21.94 -18.05 41.68
C SER A 604 21.25 -18.44 40.37
N VAL A 605 21.01 -17.49 39.45
CA VAL A 605 20.36 -17.78 38.18
C VAL A 605 21.05 -18.92 37.45
N GLY A 606 20.24 -19.81 36.82
CA GLY A 606 20.74 -20.92 36.06
C GLY A 606 19.62 -21.86 35.61
N PHE A 607 19.99 -22.92 34.92
CA PHE A 607 19.07 -23.95 34.49
C PHE A 607 18.96 -25.04 35.57
N TYR A 608 17.82 -25.14 36.18
CA TYR A 608 17.44 -26.12 37.21
C TYR A 608 16.45 -27.14 36.67
N TYR A 609 16.38 -28.32 37.24
CA TYR A 609 15.35 -29.28 36.90
C TYR A 609 13.97 -28.62 36.91
N GLY A 610 13.24 -28.76 35.81
CA GLY A 610 11.86 -28.25 35.68
C GLY A 610 10.85 -29.05 36.49
N ALA A 611 11.12 -30.34 36.66
CA ALA A 611 10.40 -31.30 37.51
C ALA A 611 11.38 -32.25 38.21
N GLU A 612 10.89 -33.08 39.15
CA GLU A 612 11.69 -34.01 39.92
C GLU A 612 12.51 -34.94 38.99
N GLY A 613 13.80 -35.02 39.26
CA GLY A 613 14.74 -35.84 38.48
C GLY A 613 14.93 -35.39 37.04
N GLY A 614 14.53 -34.20 36.70
CA GLY A 614 14.62 -33.66 35.33
C GLY A 614 13.59 -34.22 34.37
N ALA A 615 12.50 -34.75 34.88
CA ALA A 615 11.36 -35.20 34.06
C ALA A 615 10.74 -34.04 33.27
N ALA A 616 9.96 -34.36 32.23
CA ALA A 616 9.22 -33.38 31.45
C ALA A 616 8.27 -32.55 32.34
N PHE A 617 8.16 -31.25 32.04
CA PHE A 617 7.31 -30.30 32.77
C PHE A 617 6.55 -29.42 31.77
N THR A 618 5.49 -28.80 32.19
CA THR A 618 4.76 -27.83 31.40
C THR A 618 5.57 -26.52 31.31
N ASN A 619 6.05 -26.20 30.10
CA ASN A 619 6.76 -24.95 29.78
C ASN A 619 5.74 -23.89 29.36
N GLY A 620 5.91 -22.66 29.82
CA GLY A 620 5.03 -21.55 29.39
C GLY A 620 5.27 -21.15 27.93
N ALA A 621 4.23 -20.60 27.32
CA ALA A 621 4.29 -20.05 25.97
C ALA A 621 5.47 -19.08 25.79
N HIS A 622 6.11 -19.13 24.64
CA HIS A 622 7.24 -18.28 24.24
C HIS A 622 8.45 -18.28 25.18
N LYS A 623 8.60 -19.34 26.01
CA LYS A 623 9.77 -19.56 26.86
C LYS A 623 10.63 -20.67 26.28
N ALA A 624 11.96 -20.49 26.38
CA ALA A 624 12.86 -21.57 26.05
C ALA A 624 13.29 -22.34 27.31
N TYR A 625 13.49 -23.64 27.14
CA TYR A 625 13.99 -24.57 28.16
C TYR A 625 15.21 -25.36 27.60
N LEU A 626 16.06 -25.86 28.48
CA LEU A 626 17.18 -26.68 28.10
C LEU A 626 16.78 -28.16 28.08
N ALA A 627 16.99 -28.85 26.95
CA ALA A 627 16.69 -30.25 26.75
C ALA A 627 18.01 -31.02 26.45
N LEU A 628 18.41 -31.93 27.31
CA LEU A 628 19.67 -32.66 27.20
C LEU A 628 19.45 -34.16 27.06
N PRO A 629 20.32 -34.89 26.30
CA PRO A 629 20.48 -36.31 26.44
C PRO A 629 20.92 -36.68 27.84
N ALA A 630 20.49 -37.84 28.37
CA ALA A 630 20.81 -38.27 29.73
C ALA A 630 22.34 -38.33 30.02
N GLU A 631 23.12 -38.69 29.02
CA GLU A 631 24.59 -38.75 29.11
C GLU A 631 25.24 -37.37 29.26
N GLN A 632 24.67 -36.33 28.69
CA GLN A 632 25.16 -34.95 28.80
C GLN A 632 24.72 -34.27 30.09
N ALA A 633 23.55 -34.63 30.63
CA ALA A 633 23.10 -34.14 31.91
C ALA A 633 23.96 -34.63 33.09
N ALA A 634 24.61 -35.81 32.94
CA ALA A 634 25.63 -36.38 33.87
C ALA A 634 25.20 -36.33 35.36
N GLY A 635 23.88 -36.37 35.67
CA GLY A 635 23.33 -36.27 37.04
C GLY A 635 23.39 -34.87 37.64
N ALA A 636 23.67 -33.83 36.87
CA ALA A 636 23.64 -32.43 37.28
C ALA A 636 22.17 -32.01 37.49
N ASN A 637 21.89 -31.39 38.62
CA ASN A 637 20.58 -30.77 38.90
C ASN A 637 20.56 -29.25 38.67
N TYR A 638 21.74 -28.70 38.25
CA TYR A 638 21.96 -27.30 37.94
C TYR A 638 23.01 -27.19 36.85
N ILE A 639 22.77 -26.40 35.83
CA ILE A 639 23.66 -26.12 34.70
C ILE A 639 23.71 -24.62 34.48
N TRP A 640 24.94 -24.08 34.43
CA TRP A 640 25.16 -22.66 34.17
C TRP A 640 26.55 -22.48 33.53
N TYR A 641 26.91 -21.23 33.25
CA TYR A 641 28.26 -20.90 32.82
C TYR A 641 29.27 -21.34 33.87
N ASP A 642 30.42 -21.79 33.42
CA ASP A 642 31.54 -21.95 34.36
C ASP A 642 31.95 -20.55 34.84
N VAL A 643 31.50 -20.16 36.05
CA VAL A 643 31.79 -18.87 36.67
C VAL A 643 33.29 -18.67 36.94
N THR A 644 34.11 -19.63 36.63
CA THR A 644 35.56 -19.47 36.70
C THR A 644 36.13 -18.67 35.53
N GLY A 645 35.33 -18.36 34.47
CA GLY A 645 35.62 -17.35 33.41
C GLY A 645 37.02 -17.37 32.79
N ILE A 646 37.81 -18.42 33.00
CA ILE A 646 39.22 -18.53 32.60
C ILE A 646 39.43 -19.81 31.80
N SER A 647 38.61 -20.02 30.79
CA SER A 647 38.97 -20.97 29.72
C SER A 647 39.92 -20.24 28.75
N GLY A 648 41.20 -20.14 29.13
CA GLY A 648 42.21 -19.54 28.25
C GLY A 648 43.42 -18.94 28.91
N VAL A 649 43.46 -18.82 30.22
CA VAL A 649 44.73 -18.50 30.89
C VAL A 649 45.51 -19.80 31.05
N LYS A 650 46.49 -20.04 30.17
CA LYS A 650 47.56 -20.98 30.48
C LYS A 650 48.09 -20.61 31.86
N ALA A 651 47.93 -21.54 32.83
CA ALA A 651 48.50 -21.38 34.15
C ALA A 651 49.99 -21.04 34.00
N VAL A 652 50.33 -19.80 34.25
CA VAL A 652 51.72 -19.45 34.57
C VAL A 652 51.92 -20.12 35.91
N GLU A 653 52.84 -21.08 35.96
CA GLU A 653 53.29 -21.68 37.22
C GLU A 653 53.77 -20.58 38.15
N ASN A 654 52.83 -20.12 39.01
CA ASN A 654 53.16 -19.16 40.04
C ASN A 654 53.36 -19.93 41.36
N ASN A 655 54.50 -19.83 41.89
CA ASN A 655 54.98 -20.51 43.11
C ASN A 655 54.09 -20.21 44.37
N GLY A 656 52.83 -20.61 44.37
CA GLY A 656 51.96 -20.89 45.50
C GLY A 656 51.76 -19.82 46.57
N LYS A 657 52.09 -18.53 46.36
CA LYS A 657 52.15 -17.51 47.43
C LYS A 657 51.05 -16.43 47.31
N ASP A 658 50.44 -16.28 46.14
CA ASP A 658 49.50 -15.19 45.95
C ASP A 658 48.04 -15.67 46.07
N ALA A 659 47.22 -14.89 46.73
CA ALA A 659 45.77 -15.03 46.88
C ALA A 659 45.06 -13.90 46.15
N TYR A 660 43.92 -14.21 45.46
CA TYR A 660 43.10 -13.23 44.75
C TYR A 660 41.65 -13.37 45.22
N THR A 661 40.91 -12.28 45.27
CA THR A 661 39.44 -12.33 45.37
C THR A 661 38.86 -12.97 44.09
N VAL A 662 37.61 -13.40 44.14
CA VAL A 662 36.88 -13.88 42.95
C VAL A 662 36.78 -12.83 41.85
N THR A 663 36.92 -11.53 42.16
CA THR A 663 36.97 -10.42 41.19
C THR A 663 38.36 -10.09 40.70
N GLY A 664 39.40 -10.96 40.97
CA GLY A 664 40.74 -10.81 40.47
C GLY A 664 41.63 -9.83 41.24
N ILE A 665 41.21 -9.29 42.39
CA ILE A 665 42.01 -8.39 43.23
C ILE A 665 42.98 -9.22 44.05
N ARG A 666 44.28 -8.93 43.93
CA ARG A 666 45.31 -9.59 44.73
C ARG A 666 45.16 -9.20 46.21
N VAL A 667 45.17 -10.20 47.09
CA VAL A 667 45.16 -10.03 48.53
C VAL A 667 46.36 -10.71 49.17
N ASN A 668 46.90 -10.10 50.21
CA ASN A 668 48.04 -10.73 50.89
C ASN A 668 47.53 -11.94 51.67
N LYS A 669 48.15 -13.10 51.41
CA LYS A 669 47.87 -14.32 52.13
C LYS A 669 48.42 -14.18 53.56
N SER A 670 47.52 -13.93 54.54
CA SER A 670 47.81 -13.90 55.95
C SER A 670 46.88 -14.82 56.72
N SER A 671 47.17 -15.13 57.96
CA SER A 671 46.30 -15.88 58.87
C SER A 671 44.95 -15.17 59.17
N ASP A 672 44.89 -13.89 58.81
CA ASP A 672 43.76 -13.00 59.12
C ASP A 672 43.01 -12.55 57.88
N MET A 673 42.97 -13.37 56.84
CA MET A 673 42.14 -13.08 55.65
C MET A 673 40.68 -12.99 56.07
N PRO A 674 39.95 -11.95 55.60
CA PRO A 674 38.52 -11.84 55.89
C PRO A 674 37.77 -13.09 55.40
N LYS A 675 36.66 -13.42 56.04
CA LYS A 675 35.79 -14.51 55.57
C LYS A 675 35.36 -14.24 54.17
N GLY A 676 35.52 -15.22 53.30
CA GLY A 676 35.23 -15.06 51.87
C GLY A 676 35.77 -16.17 51.03
N ILE A 677 35.57 -16.06 49.71
CA ILE A 677 36.07 -16.99 48.70
C ILE A 677 37.27 -16.34 48.01
N TYR A 678 38.35 -17.07 47.92
CA TYR A 678 39.60 -16.63 47.34
C TYR A 678 40.18 -17.69 46.37
N ILE A 679 40.96 -17.23 45.40
CA ILE A 679 41.71 -18.08 44.50
C ILE A 679 43.17 -18.08 45.01
N VAL A 680 43.66 -19.23 45.41
CA VAL A 680 45.02 -19.40 45.90
C VAL A 680 45.70 -20.52 45.10
N GLY A 681 46.76 -20.20 44.36
CA GLY A 681 47.44 -21.17 43.53
C GLY A 681 46.55 -21.85 42.48
N GLY A 682 45.59 -21.07 41.94
CA GLY A 682 44.62 -21.58 40.96
C GLY A 682 43.48 -22.44 41.54
N LYS A 683 43.37 -22.53 42.88
CA LYS A 683 42.29 -23.30 43.56
C LYS A 683 41.42 -22.40 44.40
N LYS A 684 40.11 -22.67 44.39
CA LYS A 684 39.10 -21.99 45.24
C LYS A 684 39.32 -22.37 46.70
N VAL A 685 39.53 -21.36 47.55
CA VAL A 685 39.69 -21.51 49.00
C VAL A 685 38.63 -20.71 49.71
N VAL A 686 37.88 -21.36 50.61
CA VAL A 686 36.89 -20.69 51.48
C VAL A 686 37.51 -20.39 52.81
N VAL A 687 37.61 -19.09 53.18
CA VAL A 687 38.01 -18.66 54.51
C VAL A 687 36.71 -18.48 55.33
N LYS A 688 36.55 -19.32 56.38
CA LYS A 688 35.32 -19.36 57.22
C LYS A 688 35.36 -18.36 58.36
#